data_a08856465f981b2a5f3c04d2c5fe103b
#
_entry.id   a08856465f981b2a5f3c04d2c5fe103b
#
_cell.length_a   1.000
_cell.length_b   1.000
_cell.length_c   1.000
_cell.angle_alpha   90.00
_cell.angle_beta   90.00
_cell.angle_gamma   90.00
#
_symmetry.space_group_name_H-M   'P 1'
#
loop_
_entity.id
_entity.type
_entity.pdbx_description
1 polymer ?
#
loop_
_entity_poly.entity_id
_entity_poly.type
_entity_poly.pdbx_seq_one_letter_code
_entity_poly.pdbx_strand_id
1 'polypeptide(L)'
;MSQRFKLSGIRPLLLPAALSLALMSVSVHAADSRAATRTHAGIQNTGTKVSTLVMTGHPSIDASQIMPLEASKPLHVEVSLNLRNVDQLQSFLASVNQPGNANYHRFLTPAQFKALYAPTDAQVQAVVAHLQASGFKNIKVAPNNLLVSADGTAASANAAFGANMKTFSFKGKQHFANGSDATVPQSLGGIVDGVLGLQDYAKPHVMSHRVSSDVKTMASGSQVGHQPTDFPKIYDVGSTPTASNTTVGIITWGDMTQTIKDLGTFTKNAGLATVNTATVAGGSGTLANDGDDGEWALDSQDIVAVSGGVKQLIFYAAINGDSQDSQLTDASITAAYNKAVTDNVAKVINVSLGEDETAANNSGTQAADDKVFAQAVAQGQTFSVAAGDAGVYQWSSDPTEGAPGYIANSSGTVEIDLSHYGVSEPATSPNVVAVGGTTLSTTGTTTWAGETVWNEGLAAVDPNNGDNNERLWATGGGVSLFETAPAWQTTALGSSVTKRELPDIAFDAASSTGAIIVANGQTGQQYGGTSLASPIFVGIWARIESANSNSLGLPTQNMYTYFPKDATALHDVTSGNNGYNGYGYNAAAGYDNTTGWGSLDIAKFDAYVTKYWGGSSSGGGGTTPPAGNPVANFSDTVSGLTASFTNSSTDTGGTLTSYAWNFGDSTTSTSASPSHTYTAAGTYTVTLTVTDSTGATNSKSASVTVSSSGGGGGTSGVFTNSKQVVINDNATITSSIAVTGESGNAPATLKVHASITHNWSGDLTIELVAPNGAYAVLKNPDYNNDGNINTTWTVNASSVTANGTWKLKVIDNDPYYYGDYGTLNNWSLTF
;
A
#
# COMPACT_ATOMS: atom_id res chain seq x y z
N MET A 1 -64.37 34.36 -65.88
CA MET A 1 -63.63 34.75 -67.09
C MET A 1 -62.25 34.20 -67.03
N SER A 2 -62.01 32.99 -67.61
CA SER A 2 -61.57 32.83 -69.01
C SER A 2 -60.27 33.65 -69.25
N GLN A 3 -59.18 33.08 -69.46
CA GLN A 3 -58.77 32.28 -70.61
C GLN A 3 -57.37 31.64 -70.41
N ARG A 4 -57.19 30.47 -70.97
CA ARG A 4 -56.01 29.68 -71.35
C ARG A 4 -55.10 30.39 -72.35
N PHE A 5 -53.79 30.02 -72.40
CA PHE A 5 -53.05 29.59 -73.62
C PHE A 5 -51.68 29.08 -73.20
N LYS A 6 -51.26 28.11 -73.55
CA LYS A 6 -50.60 27.00 -74.24
C LYS A 6 -49.18 27.28 -74.75
N LEU A 7 -48.18 26.42 -74.34
CA LEU A 7 -47.21 25.67 -75.10
C LEU A 7 -46.12 26.42 -75.91
N SER A 8 -44.84 26.07 -75.55
CA SER A 8 -43.85 25.25 -76.28
C SER A 8 -42.49 25.49 -75.74
N GLY A 9 -41.77 24.56 -75.27
CA GLY A 9 -40.96 23.53 -75.86
C GLY A 9 -39.50 23.94 -76.09
N ILE A 10 -38.49 23.48 -75.30
CA ILE A 10 -37.17 23.07 -75.77
C ILE A 10 -36.52 22.22 -74.62
N ARG A 11 -36.00 21.08 -74.99
CA ARG A 11 -35.19 20.10 -74.23
C ARG A 11 -33.73 20.46 -74.16
N PRO A 12 -32.90 19.58 -73.56
CA PRO A 12 -32.43 19.61 -72.17
C PRO A 12 -30.91 19.75 -72.12
N LEU A 13 -30.37 20.07 -70.98
CA LEU A 13 -28.97 19.76 -70.60
C LEU A 13 -28.93 19.25 -69.18
N LEU A 14 -28.49 17.98 -69.06
CA LEU A 14 -28.21 17.28 -67.85
C LEU A 14 -26.95 17.83 -67.17
N LEU A 15 -26.99 18.21 -65.93
CA LEU A 15 -25.86 18.15 -65.00
C LEU A 15 -26.40 17.64 -63.66
N PRO A 16 -25.74 16.63 -63.02
CA PRO A 16 -26.18 16.13 -61.72
C PRO A 16 -25.68 17.06 -60.63
N ALA A 17 -26.61 17.67 -59.91
CA ALA A 17 -26.32 18.25 -58.62
C ALA A 17 -26.24 17.12 -57.58
N ALA A 18 -25.04 16.82 -57.11
CA ALA A 18 -24.85 15.93 -55.96
C ALA A 18 -25.30 16.69 -54.70
N LEU A 19 -26.45 16.24 -54.16
CA LEU A 19 -26.99 16.65 -52.86
C LEU A 19 -26.17 15.93 -51.80
N SER A 20 -25.11 16.59 -51.25
CA SER A 20 -24.40 16.11 -50.07
C SER A 20 -25.29 16.20 -48.86
N LEU A 21 -25.97 15.12 -48.51
CA LEU A 21 -26.55 14.97 -47.19
C LEU A 21 -25.38 14.81 -46.19
N ALA A 22 -25.05 15.90 -45.48
CA ALA A 22 -24.22 15.82 -44.30
C ALA A 22 -25.04 15.10 -43.22
N LEU A 23 -24.83 13.79 -43.09
CA LEU A 23 -25.16 13.09 -41.85
C LEU A 23 -24.23 13.63 -40.75
N MET A 24 -24.73 14.59 -39.98
CA MET A 24 -24.18 14.80 -38.64
C MET A 24 -24.50 13.53 -37.87
N SER A 25 -23.53 12.65 -37.80
CA SER A 25 -23.49 11.63 -36.75
C SER A 25 -23.35 12.38 -35.43
N VAL A 26 -24.43 12.61 -34.75
CA VAL A 26 -24.44 12.88 -33.33
C VAL A 26 -23.94 11.55 -32.73
N SER A 27 -22.64 11.45 -32.50
CA SER A 27 -22.10 10.44 -31.60
C SER A 27 -22.68 10.77 -30.23
N VAL A 28 -23.76 10.10 -29.88
CA VAL A 28 -24.14 9.93 -28.49
C VAL A 28 -22.96 9.19 -27.89
N HIS A 29 -22.05 9.92 -27.26
CA HIS A 29 -21.10 9.30 -26.36
C HIS A 29 -21.97 8.72 -25.25
N ALA A 30 -22.14 7.40 -25.26
CA ALA A 30 -22.53 6.71 -24.05
C ALA A 30 -21.57 7.22 -22.97
N ALA A 31 -22.09 7.74 -21.88
CA ALA A 31 -21.26 8.12 -20.75
C ALA A 31 -20.43 6.89 -20.43
N ASP A 32 -19.11 6.97 -20.65
CA ASP A 32 -18.21 5.87 -20.34
C ASP A 32 -18.36 5.59 -18.85
N SER A 33 -18.76 4.36 -18.53
CA SER A 33 -18.83 3.93 -17.14
C SER A 33 -17.44 4.05 -16.54
N ARG A 34 -17.35 4.69 -15.37
CA ARG A 34 -16.08 4.92 -14.67
C ARG A 34 -15.96 3.97 -13.49
N ALA A 35 -14.74 3.58 -13.18
CA ALA A 35 -14.39 2.80 -12.01
C ALA A 35 -13.74 3.71 -10.97
N ALA A 36 -14.08 3.52 -9.70
CA ALA A 36 -13.43 4.20 -8.58
C ALA A 36 -11.97 3.74 -8.43
N THR A 37 -11.14 4.62 -7.93
CA THR A 37 -9.78 4.34 -7.45
C THR A 37 -9.75 4.51 -5.92
N ARG A 38 -8.62 4.25 -5.29
CA ARG A 38 -8.42 4.49 -3.86
C ARG A 38 -8.15 5.96 -3.51
N THR A 39 -8.00 6.84 -4.50
CA THR A 39 -7.79 8.26 -4.29
C THR A 39 -9.13 8.96 -4.08
N HIS A 40 -9.46 9.24 -2.86
CA HIS A 40 -10.68 9.95 -2.46
C HIS A 40 -10.54 11.46 -2.64
N ALA A 41 -11.68 12.17 -2.57
CA ALA A 41 -11.68 13.61 -2.62
C ALA A 41 -10.86 14.19 -1.45
N GLY A 42 -9.84 14.98 -1.76
CA GLY A 42 -9.06 15.68 -0.75
C GLY A 42 -9.86 16.80 -0.07
N ILE A 43 -10.92 17.28 -0.72
CA ILE A 43 -11.88 18.22 -0.15
C ILE A 43 -13.24 17.54 -0.10
N GLN A 44 -13.78 17.35 1.10
CA GLN A 44 -15.09 16.72 1.30
C GLN A 44 -16.14 17.74 1.73
N ASN A 45 -17.38 17.60 1.23
CA ASN A 45 -18.53 18.35 1.69
C ASN A 45 -19.14 17.61 2.90
N THR A 46 -19.28 18.30 4.03
CA THR A 46 -19.88 17.72 5.25
C THR A 46 -21.39 17.43 5.15
N GLY A 47 -22.01 17.61 3.99
CA GLY A 47 -23.31 17.04 3.60
C GLY A 47 -24.56 17.67 4.14
N THR A 48 -24.54 18.51 5.16
CA THR A 48 -25.75 19.10 5.75
C THR A 48 -25.64 20.61 5.83
N LYS A 49 -26.32 21.35 4.95
CA LYS A 49 -26.52 22.82 5.02
C LYS A 49 -25.30 23.65 5.46
N VAL A 50 -24.10 23.16 5.25
CA VAL A 50 -22.88 23.76 5.75
C VAL A 50 -22.23 24.55 4.64
N SER A 51 -21.86 25.76 4.94
CA SER A 51 -21.06 26.62 4.07
C SER A 51 -19.58 26.27 4.04
N THR A 52 -19.19 25.13 4.66
CA THR A 52 -17.79 24.71 4.80
C THR A 52 -17.56 23.36 4.15
N LEU A 53 -16.39 23.21 3.52
CA LEU A 53 -15.84 21.92 3.10
C LEU A 53 -14.76 21.51 4.09
N VAL A 54 -14.65 20.21 4.32
CA VAL A 54 -13.62 19.64 5.19
C VAL A 54 -12.55 19.03 4.32
N MET A 55 -11.30 19.35 4.56
CA MET A 55 -10.17 18.63 4.00
C MET A 55 -10.01 17.30 4.77
N THR A 56 -9.79 16.23 4.06
CA THR A 56 -9.62 14.91 4.66
C THR A 56 -8.44 14.94 5.64
N GLY A 57 -8.70 14.59 6.92
CA GLY A 57 -7.70 14.66 7.99
C GLY A 57 -7.36 16.07 8.51
N HIS A 58 -8.05 17.13 8.04
CA HIS A 58 -7.69 18.53 8.31
C HIS A 58 -8.88 19.41 8.70
N PRO A 59 -8.65 20.64 9.24
CA PRO A 59 -9.71 21.54 9.63
C PRO A 59 -10.56 22.02 8.45
N SER A 60 -11.78 22.41 8.74
CA SER A 60 -12.73 22.92 7.77
C SER A 60 -12.33 24.28 7.18
N ILE A 61 -12.54 24.44 5.89
CA ILE A 61 -12.35 25.71 5.16
C ILE A 61 -13.71 26.20 4.70
N ASP A 62 -13.94 27.53 4.78
CA ASP A 62 -15.16 28.14 4.26
C ASP A 62 -15.31 27.85 2.76
N ALA A 63 -16.44 27.26 2.38
CA ALA A 63 -16.72 26.89 0.99
C ALA A 63 -16.59 28.06 0.01
N SER A 64 -16.79 29.32 0.46
CA SER A 64 -16.62 30.53 -0.37
C SER A 64 -15.14 30.79 -0.74
N GLN A 65 -14.18 30.17 -0.05
CA GLN A 65 -12.76 30.31 -0.32
C GLN A 65 -12.24 29.21 -1.28
N ILE A 66 -13.07 28.25 -1.62
CA ILE A 66 -12.72 27.12 -2.48
C ILE A 66 -13.14 27.43 -3.90
N MET A 67 -12.16 27.56 -4.77
CA MET A 67 -12.34 27.92 -6.17
C MET A 67 -11.90 26.78 -7.10
N PRO A 68 -12.40 26.72 -8.35
CA PRO A 68 -11.77 25.84 -9.34
C PRO A 68 -10.28 26.18 -9.51
N LEU A 69 -9.45 25.15 -9.53
CA LEU A 69 -8.02 25.33 -9.85
C LEU A 69 -7.88 25.78 -11.31
N GLU A 70 -6.95 26.69 -11.57
CA GLU A 70 -6.69 27.16 -12.93
C GLU A 70 -6.36 25.98 -13.85
N ALA A 71 -7.07 25.90 -14.97
CA ALA A 71 -7.00 24.75 -15.89
C ALA A 71 -5.58 24.49 -16.42
N SER A 72 -4.76 25.55 -16.52
CA SER A 72 -3.36 25.50 -16.98
C SER A 72 -2.33 25.20 -15.88
N LYS A 73 -2.74 25.21 -14.58
CA LYS A 73 -1.80 24.91 -13.47
C LYS A 73 -1.12 23.57 -13.72
N PRO A 74 0.23 23.54 -13.78
CA PRO A 74 0.96 22.29 -13.94
C PRO A 74 0.73 21.35 -12.77
N LEU A 75 0.62 20.05 -13.05
CA LEU A 75 0.53 18.96 -12.07
C LEU A 75 1.42 17.82 -12.51
N HIS A 76 2.07 17.21 -11.54
CA HIS A 76 2.73 15.92 -11.68
C HIS A 76 1.92 14.85 -10.97
N VAL A 77 1.72 13.69 -11.60
CA VAL A 77 0.98 12.58 -11.01
C VAL A 77 1.78 11.27 -11.09
N GLU A 78 1.63 10.44 -10.07
CA GLU A 78 2.04 9.05 -10.09
C GLU A 78 0.78 8.17 -10.06
N VAL A 79 0.55 7.41 -11.12
CA VAL A 79 -0.57 6.45 -11.18
C VAL A 79 -0.10 5.12 -10.65
N SER A 80 -0.61 4.73 -9.49
CA SER A 80 -0.35 3.45 -8.84
C SER A 80 -1.19 2.34 -9.46
N LEU A 81 -0.58 1.20 -9.76
CA LEU A 81 -1.23 0.08 -10.43
C LEU A 81 -1.39 -1.13 -9.51
N ASN A 82 -2.45 -1.90 -9.75
CA ASN A 82 -2.78 -3.09 -8.97
C ASN A 82 -1.80 -4.23 -9.21
N LEU A 83 -1.39 -4.87 -8.14
CA LEU A 83 -0.67 -6.15 -8.21
C LEU A 83 -1.57 -7.26 -8.76
N ARG A 84 -0.96 -8.23 -9.44
CA ARG A 84 -1.58 -9.51 -9.80
C ARG A 84 -1.22 -10.57 -8.76
N ASN A 85 -2.02 -11.61 -8.65
CA ASN A 85 -1.71 -12.80 -7.82
C ASN A 85 -1.40 -12.44 -6.35
N VAL A 86 -2.16 -11.51 -5.76
CA VAL A 86 -1.89 -10.96 -4.42
C VAL A 86 -1.82 -12.05 -3.36
N ASP A 87 -2.75 -13.03 -3.38
CA ASP A 87 -2.76 -14.14 -2.40
C ASP A 87 -1.47 -14.99 -2.47
N GLN A 88 -0.92 -15.17 -3.69
CA GLN A 88 0.35 -15.87 -3.88
C GLN A 88 1.52 -15.04 -3.38
N LEU A 89 1.49 -13.72 -3.59
CA LEU A 89 2.51 -12.82 -3.04
C LEU A 89 2.51 -12.87 -1.52
N GLN A 90 1.36 -12.73 -0.87
CA GLN A 90 1.26 -12.81 0.59
C GLN A 90 1.78 -14.14 1.14
N SER A 91 1.42 -15.25 0.48
CA SER A 91 1.94 -16.58 0.83
C SER A 91 3.47 -16.67 0.65
N PHE A 92 3.99 -16.05 -0.40
CA PHE A 92 5.43 -15.98 -0.65
C PHE A 92 6.14 -15.15 0.41
N LEU A 93 5.65 -13.94 0.73
CA LEU A 93 6.24 -13.06 1.76
C LEU A 93 6.31 -13.75 3.13
N ALA A 94 5.25 -14.46 3.52
CA ALA A 94 5.24 -15.25 4.74
C ALA A 94 6.29 -16.37 4.70
N SER A 95 6.41 -17.09 3.57
CA SER A 95 7.30 -18.24 3.44
C SER A 95 8.79 -17.86 3.36
N VAL A 96 9.11 -16.72 2.71
CA VAL A 96 10.51 -16.29 2.53
C VAL A 96 11.15 -15.79 3.83
N ASN A 97 10.32 -15.37 4.80
CA ASN A 97 10.75 -14.91 6.11
C ASN A 97 10.58 -15.97 7.22
N GLN A 98 10.13 -17.20 6.90
CA GLN A 98 9.86 -18.24 7.87
C GLN A 98 11.00 -19.28 7.92
N PRO A 99 11.80 -19.35 9.02
CA PRO A 99 12.82 -20.39 9.19
C PRO A 99 12.25 -21.80 9.05
N GLY A 100 12.97 -22.65 8.32
CA GLY A 100 12.54 -24.02 8.03
C GLY A 100 11.59 -24.18 6.83
N ASN A 101 11.08 -23.08 6.26
CA ASN A 101 10.34 -23.13 5.01
C ASN A 101 11.29 -23.35 3.82
N ALA A 102 10.84 -24.06 2.79
CA ALA A 102 11.64 -24.30 1.59
C ALA A 102 12.02 -23.00 0.84
N ASN A 103 11.22 -21.94 0.99
CA ASN A 103 11.47 -20.64 0.39
C ASN A 103 12.30 -19.70 1.30
N TYR A 104 12.66 -20.11 2.49
CA TYR A 104 13.36 -19.27 3.46
C TYR A 104 14.63 -18.65 2.86
N HIS A 105 14.74 -17.34 2.88
CA HIS A 105 15.81 -16.52 2.29
C HIS A 105 16.00 -16.69 0.76
N ARG A 106 15.00 -17.20 0.06
CA ARG A 106 15.02 -17.27 -1.42
C ARG A 106 14.32 -16.09 -2.03
N PHE A 107 14.98 -14.97 -2.00
CA PHE A 107 14.42 -13.70 -2.50
C PHE A 107 14.36 -13.64 -4.02
N LEU A 108 13.40 -12.87 -4.51
CA LEU A 108 13.20 -12.63 -5.94
C LEU A 108 14.14 -11.51 -6.45
N THR A 109 14.50 -11.59 -7.70
CA THR A 109 15.02 -10.43 -8.43
C THR A 109 13.88 -9.48 -8.82
N PRO A 110 14.15 -8.19 -9.10
CA PRO A 110 13.14 -7.25 -9.62
C PRO A 110 12.42 -7.78 -10.87
N ALA A 111 13.14 -8.44 -11.76
CA ALA A 111 12.55 -9.03 -12.97
C ALA A 111 11.59 -10.20 -12.67
N GLN A 112 11.93 -11.03 -11.69
CA GLN A 112 11.04 -12.12 -11.23
C GLN A 112 9.79 -11.57 -10.56
N PHE A 113 9.93 -10.58 -9.67
CA PHE A 113 8.78 -9.92 -9.05
C PHE A 113 7.85 -9.33 -10.11
N LYS A 114 8.39 -8.55 -11.07
CA LYS A 114 7.62 -7.98 -12.18
C LYS A 114 6.87 -9.06 -12.96
N ALA A 115 7.53 -10.14 -13.32
CA ALA A 115 6.91 -11.23 -14.10
C ALA A 115 5.74 -11.90 -13.36
N LEU A 116 5.86 -12.11 -12.05
CA LEU A 116 4.90 -12.86 -11.24
C LEU A 116 3.73 -11.98 -10.76
N TYR A 117 4.03 -10.75 -10.31
CA TYR A 117 3.10 -9.97 -9.49
C TYR A 117 2.74 -8.60 -10.06
N ALA A 118 3.59 -7.97 -10.86
CA ALA A 118 3.29 -6.65 -11.41
C ALA A 118 2.29 -6.72 -12.58
N PRO A 119 1.61 -5.62 -12.91
CA PRO A 119 0.79 -5.54 -14.12
C PRO A 119 1.58 -5.92 -15.39
N THR A 120 0.91 -6.52 -16.34
CA THR A 120 1.51 -6.84 -17.64
C THR A 120 1.82 -5.56 -18.42
N ASP A 121 2.81 -5.61 -19.31
CA ASP A 121 3.14 -4.45 -20.15
C ASP A 121 1.93 -3.99 -20.97
N ALA A 122 1.04 -4.89 -21.41
CA ALA A 122 -0.19 -4.54 -22.12
C ALA A 122 -1.18 -3.74 -21.25
N GLN A 123 -1.33 -4.09 -19.97
CA GLN A 123 -2.14 -3.34 -19.02
C GLN A 123 -1.56 -1.94 -18.80
N VAL A 124 -0.25 -1.86 -18.61
CA VAL A 124 0.45 -0.57 -18.43
C VAL A 124 0.29 0.31 -19.67
N GLN A 125 0.42 -0.25 -20.87
CA GLN A 125 0.23 0.52 -22.11
C GLN A 125 -1.19 1.06 -22.27
N ALA A 126 -2.22 0.38 -21.75
CA ALA A 126 -3.58 0.90 -21.74
C ALA A 126 -3.70 2.16 -20.84
N VAL A 127 -3.02 2.18 -19.69
CA VAL A 127 -2.94 3.36 -18.81
C VAL A 127 -2.17 4.50 -19.48
N VAL A 128 -1.02 4.22 -20.10
CA VAL A 128 -0.24 5.20 -20.85
C VAL A 128 -1.08 5.84 -21.96
N ALA A 129 -1.83 5.04 -22.72
CA ALA A 129 -2.69 5.54 -23.80
C ALA A 129 -3.82 6.45 -23.25
N HIS A 130 -4.40 6.10 -22.11
CA HIS A 130 -5.42 6.93 -21.45
C HIS A 130 -4.86 8.28 -21.00
N LEU A 131 -3.67 8.28 -20.38
CA LEU A 131 -2.99 9.52 -19.94
C LEU A 131 -2.66 10.41 -21.13
N GLN A 132 -2.12 9.83 -22.24
CA GLN A 132 -1.83 10.57 -23.47
C GLN A 132 -3.10 11.19 -24.07
N ALA A 133 -4.19 10.44 -24.14
CA ALA A 133 -5.47 10.93 -24.67
C ALA A 133 -6.05 12.05 -23.79
N SER A 134 -5.74 12.07 -22.50
CA SER A 134 -6.17 13.12 -21.54
C SER A 134 -5.22 14.32 -21.49
N GLY A 135 -4.17 14.37 -22.32
CA GLY A 135 -3.27 15.51 -22.45
C GLY A 135 -2.04 15.48 -21.55
N PHE A 136 -1.78 14.38 -20.84
CA PHE A 136 -0.54 14.19 -20.12
C PHE A 136 0.66 13.96 -21.07
N LYS A 137 1.84 14.37 -20.60
CA LYS A 137 3.12 14.31 -21.32
C LYS A 137 4.20 13.72 -20.41
N ASN A 138 5.41 13.55 -20.95
CA ASN A 138 6.57 13.03 -20.22
C ASN A 138 6.27 11.74 -19.46
N ILE A 139 5.35 10.90 -20.00
CA ILE A 139 4.88 9.71 -19.35
C ILE A 139 6.01 8.68 -19.24
N LYS A 140 6.28 8.22 -18.03
CA LYS A 140 7.31 7.22 -17.74
C LYS A 140 6.71 6.07 -16.96
N VAL A 141 7.07 4.86 -17.34
CA VAL A 141 6.70 3.64 -16.64
C VAL A 141 7.85 3.22 -15.75
N ALA A 142 7.59 2.98 -14.49
CA ALA A 142 8.58 2.43 -13.57
C ALA A 142 9.04 1.03 -14.03
N PRO A 143 10.30 0.64 -13.79
CA PRO A 143 10.84 -0.64 -14.26
C PRO A 143 10.05 -1.85 -13.81
N ASN A 144 9.41 -1.77 -12.64
CA ASN A 144 8.58 -2.82 -12.05
C ASN A 144 7.10 -2.79 -12.51
N ASN A 145 6.68 -1.83 -13.32
CA ASN A 145 5.28 -1.62 -13.72
C ASN A 145 4.30 -1.26 -12.59
N LEU A 146 4.75 -0.87 -11.41
CA LEU A 146 3.85 -0.48 -10.31
C LEU A 146 3.39 0.96 -10.40
N LEU A 147 4.21 1.85 -10.99
CA LEU A 147 3.94 3.27 -11.10
C LEU A 147 4.03 3.74 -12.56
N VAL A 148 3.17 4.69 -12.92
CA VAL A 148 3.24 5.44 -14.17
C VAL A 148 3.24 6.93 -13.86
N SER A 149 4.40 7.55 -14.03
CA SER A 149 4.64 8.98 -13.82
C SER A 149 4.19 9.79 -15.03
N ALA A 150 3.58 10.95 -14.84
CA ALA A 150 3.14 11.80 -15.93
C ALA A 150 3.00 13.27 -15.53
N ASP A 151 3.40 14.17 -16.43
CA ASP A 151 3.22 15.61 -16.29
C ASP A 151 1.97 16.07 -17.07
N GLY A 152 1.14 16.88 -16.45
CA GLY A 152 -0.07 17.40 -17.06
C GLY A 152 -0.46 18.76 -16.49
N THR A 153 -1.75 19.04 -16.54
CA THR A 153 -2.35 20.24 -15.97
C THR A 153 -3.61 19.86 -15.18
N ALA A 154 -4.17 20.80 -14.43
CA ALA A 154 -5.45 20.61 -13.78
C ALA A 154 -6.56 20.17 -14.77
N ALA A 155 -6.52 20.69 -16.01
CA ALA A 155 -7.43 20.25 -17.07
C ALA A 155 -7.19 18.78 -17.45
N SER A 156 -5.94 18.35 -17.55
CA SER A 156 -5.58 16.94 -17.83
C SER A 156 -6.05 16.01 -16.71
N ALA A 157 -5.84 16.40 -15.45
CA ALA A 157 -6.30 15.63 -14.28
C ALA A 157 -7.83 15.50 -14.24
N ASN A 158 -8.55 16.59 -14.50
CA ASN A 158 -10.00 16.57 -14.60
C ASN A 158 -10.50 15.68 -15.75
N ALA A 159 -9.83 15.70 -16.90
CA ALA A 159 -10.19 14.88 -18.05
C ALA A 159 -9.92 13.37 -17.82
N ALA A 160 -8.74 13.05 -17.27
CA ALA A 160 -8.34 11.66 -17.03
C ALA A 160 -9.12 11.03 -15.87
N PHE A 161 -9.23 11.75 -14.76
CA PHE A 161 -9.63 11.18 -13.48
C PHE A 161 -10.96 11.71 -12.94
N GLY A 162 -11.58 12.72 -13.57
CA GLY A 162 -12.78 13.35 -13.04
C GLY A 162 -12.55 14.09 -11.72
N ALA A 163 -11.32 14.46 -11.42
CA ALA A 163 -10.85 14.92 -10.12
C ALA A 163 -11.46 16.24 -9.63
N ASN A 164 -12.04 17.09 -10.53
CA ASN A 164 -12.65 18.37 -10.16
C ASN A 164 -11.71 19.27 -9.33
N MET A 165 -10.50 19.48 -9.85
CA MET A 165 -9.41 20.16 -9.14
C MET A 165 -9.81 21.52 -8.59
N LYS A 166 -9.50 21.77 -7.33
CA LYS A 166 -9.82 22.99 -6.58
C LYS A 166 -8.55 23.66 -6.06
N THR A 167 -8.64 24.95 -5.79
CA THR A 167 -7.67 25.72 -5.03
C THR A 167 -8.34 26.40 -3.85
N PHE A 168 -7.58 26.58 -2.78
CA PHE A 168 -8.03 27.24 -1.56
C PHE A 168 -6.85 27.90 -0.85
N SER A 169 -7.13 28.87 0.03
CA SER A 169 -6.11 29.47 0.89
C SER A 169 -6.19 28.86 2.29
N PHE A 170 -5.08 28.41 2.81
CA PHE A 170 -4.97 27.94 4.18
C PHE A 170 -3.69 28.47 4.82
N LYS A 171 -3.79 29.06 6.04
CA LYS A 171 -2.67 29.72 6.75
C LYS A 171 -1.86 30.67 5.85
N GLY A 172 -2.53 31.37 4.93
CA GLY A 172 -1.92 32.36 4.04
C GLY A 172 -1.21 31.80 2.81
N LYS A 173 -1.14 30.49 2.66
CA LYS A 173 -0.63 29.82 1.46
C LYS A 173 -1.76 29.34 0.56
N GLN A 174 -1.49 29.25 -0.74
CA GLN A 174 -2.43 28.68 -1.72
C GLN A 174 -2.11 27.20 -1.90
N HIS A 175 -3.14 26.39 -1.74
CA HIS A 175 -3.12 24.96 -1.91
C HIS A 175 -4.08 24.50 -3.00
N PHE A 176 -3.90 23.25 -3.43
CA PHE A 176 -4.86 22.59 -4.30
C PHE A 176 -5.18 21.17 -3.81
N ALA A 177 -6.36 20.70 -4.18
CA ALA A 177 -6.74 19.30 -4.00
C ALA A 177 -7.84 18.91 -5.00
N ASN A 178 -8.07 17.62 -5.17
CA ASN A 178 -9.21 17.10 -5.90
C ASN A 178 -10.50 17.27 -5.06
N GLY A 179 -11.53 17.81 -5.69
CA GLY A 179 -12.86 18.00 -5.10
C GLY A 179 -13.82 16.85 -5.38
N SER A 180 -13.35 15.77 -6.00
CA SER A 180 -14.10 14.53 -6.25
C SER A 180 -13.15 13.36 -6.23
N ASP A 181 -13.63 12.18 -5.87
CA ASP A 181 -12.87 10.94 -5.95
C ASP A 181 -12.31 10.75 -7.36
N ALA A 182 -11.07 10.33 -7.43
CA ALA A 182 -10.45 10.02 -8.71
C ALA A 182 -11.03 8.72 -9.26
N THR A 183 -11.46 8.77 -10.51
CA THR A 183 -12.04 7.64 -11.23
C THR A 183 -11.35 7.45 -12.57
N VAL A 184 -11.40 6.25 -13.11
CA VAL A 184 -10.85 5.91 -14.43
C VAL A 184 -11.92 5.25 -15.30
N PRO A 185 -11.76 5.16 -16.64
CA PRO A 185 -12.63 4.34 -17.48
C PRO A 185 -12.75 2.91 -16.92
N GLN A 186 -13.93 2.31 -17.02
CA GLN A 186 -14.20 0.97 -16.48
C GLN A 186 -13.20 -0.10 -16.98
N SER A 187 -12.65 0.06 -18.18
CA SER A 187 -11.61 -0.81 -18.73
C SER A 187 -10.28 -0.78 -17.98
N LEU A 188 -10.04 0.27 -17.20
CA LEU A 188 -8.85 0.45 -16.36
C LEU A 188 -9.09 0.18 -14.87
N GLY A 189 -10.35 -0.02 -14.44
CA GLY A 189 -10.75 -0.16 -13.04
C GLY A 189 -10.13 -1.35 -12.30
N GLY A 190 -9.64 -2.38 -13.02
CA GLY A 190 -8.89 -3.49 -12.41
C GLY A 190 -7.37 -3.35 -12.54
N ILE A 191 -6.90 -2.25 -13.13
CA ILE A 191 -5.48 -2.00 -13.42
C ILE A 191 -4.96 -0.85 -12.58
N VAL A 192 -5.68 0.27 -12.55
CA VAL A 192 -5.33 1.46 -11.75
C VAL A 192 -5.87 1.28 -10.34
N ASP A 193 -5.00 1.47 -9.36
CA ASP A 193 -5.36 1.44 -7.95
C ASP A 193 -5.60 2.84 -7.40
N GLY A 194 -4.64 3.75 -7.58
CA GLY A 194 -4.71 5.13 -7.10
C GLY A 194 -4.01 6.12 -8.03
N VAL A 195 -4.25 7.40 -7.79
CA VAL A 195 -3.63 8.53 -8.50
C VAL A 195 -3.08 9.49 -7.46
N LEU A 196 -1.77 9.52 -7.28
CA LEU A 196 -1.07 10.38 -6.34
C LEU A 196 -0.73 11.73 -6.98
N GLY A 197 -0.52 12.77 -6.17
CA GLY A 197 -0.19 14.11 -6.65
C GLY A 197 -1.40 14.97 -7.04
N LEU A 198 -2.61 14.59 -6.61
CA LEU A 198 -3.82 15.39 -6.80
C LEU A 198 -4.07 16.39 -5.64
N GLN A 199 -3.16 16.47 -4.68
CA GLN A 199 -3.20 17.42 -3.57
C GLN A 199 -1.78 17.84 -3.16
N ASP A 200 -1.63 18.99 -2.47
CA ASP A 200 -0.34 19.54 -2.00
C ASP A 200 -0.37 20.05 -0.55
N TYR A 201 -1.45 19.79 0.18
CA TYR A 201 -1.62 20.30 1.54
C TYR A 201 -1.24 19.27 2.61
N ALA A 202 -1.50 17.97 2.39
CA ALA A 202 -1.00 16.88 3.21
C ALA A 202 0.23 16.29 2.51
N LYS A 203 1.30 16.14 3.24
CA LYS A 203 2.56 15.60 2.72
C LYS A 203 3.42 15.08 3.87
N PRO A 204 4.33 14.15 3.60
CA PRO A 204 5.28 13.69 4.59
C PRO A 204 6.17 14.82 5.12
N HIS A 205 6.49 14.74 6.39
CA HIS A 205 7.40 15.65 7.10
C HIS A 205 8.46 14.84 7.85
N VAL A 206 9.57 15.51 8.16
CA VAL A 206 10.68 14.89 8.92
C VAL A 206 10.28 14.64 10.37
N MET A 207 10.84 13.58 10.96
CA MET A 207 10.56 13.09 12.31
C MET A 207 11.76 13.34 13.24
N SER A 208 12.32 14.58 13.23
CA SER A 208 13.39 14.96 14.13
C SER A 208 13.05 16.20 14.96
N HIS A 209 13.63 16.24 16.14
CA HIS A 209 13.51 17.35 17.09
C HIS A 209 14.89 17.88 17.45
N ARG A 210 15.19 19.08 16.99
CA ARG A 210 16.42 19.80 17.38
C ARG A 210 16.26 20.45 18.73
N VAL A 211 17.21 20.23 19.63
CA VAL A 211 17.27 20.97 20.90
C VAL A 211 17.49 22.46 20.61
N SER A 212 16.56 23.31 21.09
CA SER A 212 16.75 24.75 21.01
C SER A 212 17.98 25.17 21.82
N SER A 213 18.82 26.05 21.25
CA SER A 213 20.02 26.60 21.92
C SER A 213 19.69 27.30 23.23
N ASP A 214 18.43 27.68 23.45
CA ASP A 214 17.95 28.35 24.64
C ASP A 214 17.46 27.39 25.74
N VAL A 215 17.22 26.12 25.40
CA VAL A 215 16.91 25.08 26.38
C VAL A 215 18.23 24.63 27.02
N LYS A 216 18.54 25.16 28.15
CA LYS A 216 19.56 24.59 29.02
C LYS A 216 19.06 23.23 29.45
N THR A 217 19.54 22.19 28.77
CA THR A 217 19.28 20.81 29.17
C THR A 217 19.57 20.68 30.65
N MET A 218 18.55 20.45 31.46
CA MET A 218 18.72 20.02 32.84
C MET A 218 19.13 18.53 32.78
N ALA A 219 20.38 18.31 32.33
CA ALA A 219 20.97 16.98 32.38
C ALA A 219 21.05 16.54 33.85
N SER A 220 20.14 15.69 34.27
CA SER A 220 20.22 15.06 35.58
C SER A 220 21.04 13.77 35.43
N GLY A 221 22.30 13.85 35.75
CA GLY A 221 23.19 12.72 36.08
C GLY A 221 23.39 11.57 35.11
N SER A 222 22.34 11.02 34.54
CA SER A 222 22.36 9.85 33.64
C SER A 222 21.73 10.09 32.24
N GLN A 223 21.11 11.23 32.04
CA GLN A 223 20.51 11.64 30.75
C GLN A 223 21.36 12.77 30.15
N VAL A 224 22.18 12.42 29.16
CA VAL A 224 23.12 13.34 28.50
C VAL A 224 23.10 13.05 27.01
N GLY A 225 23.33 14.05 26.16
CA GLY A 225 23.50 13.85 24.73
C GLY A 225 24.71 12.99 24.40
N HIS A 226 24.62 12.19 23.35
CA HIS A 226 25.61 11.21 22.95
C HIS A 226 26.21 11.53 21.56
N GLN A 227 27.48 11.17 21.38
CA GLN A 227 28.03 11.13 20.03
C GLN A 227 27.45 9.91 19.30
N PRO A 228 27.18 9.97 17.99
CA PRO A 228 26.72 8.79 17.25
C PRO A 228 27.58 7.53 17.45
N THR A 229 28.90 7.70 17.67
CA THR A 229 29.84 6.61 17.98
C THR A 229 29.71 6.01 19.38
N ASP A 230 28.86 6.54 20.23
CA ASP A 230 28.60 6.01 21.56
C ASP A 230 27.47 4.96 21.53
N PHE A 231 26.45 5.11 20.66
CA PHE A 231 25.32 4.18 20.58
C PHE A 231 25.72 2.71 20.37
N PRO A 232 26.68 2.34 19.48
CA PRO A 232 27.07 0.93 19.38
C PRO A 232 27.70 0.39 20.66
N LYS A 233 28.32 1.22 21.50
CA LYS A 233 28.85 0.82 22.80
C LYS A 233 27.74 0.72 23.85
N ILE A 234 26.80 1.66 23.84
CA ILE A 234 25.65 1.70 24.74
C ILE A 234 24.80 0.46 24.56
N TYR A 235 24.47 0.11 23.30
CA TYR A 235 23.71 -1.07 22.96
C TYR A 235 24.55 -2.35 22.79
N ASP A 236 25.73 -2.39 23.43
CA ASP A 236 26.65 -3.55 23.52
C ASP A 236 26.96 -4.22 22.18
N VAL A 237 27.65 -3.51 21.29
CA VAL A 237 28.04 -4.07 19.99
C VAL A 237 28.97 -5.28 20.11
N GLY A 238 29.68 -5.45 21.21
CA GLY A 238 30.58 -6.56 21.45
C GLY A 238 31.58 -6.79 20.31
N SER A 239 31.56 -8.02 19.77
CA SER A 239 32.38 -8.44 18.61
C SER A 239 31.59 -8.52 17.30
N THR A 240 30.36 -8.03 17.26
CA THR A 240 29.53 -8.03 16.05
C THR A 240 30.24 -7.30 14.90
N PRO A 241 30.43 -7.92 13.73
CA PRO A 241 31.17 -7.32 12.63
C PRO A 241 30.57 -5.99 12.17
N THR A 242 31.37 -5.17 11.50
CA THR A 242 30.89 -3.95 10.88
C THR A 242 30.07 -4.25 9.62
N ALA A 243 29.27 -3.28 9.17
CA ALA A 243 28.45 -3.40 7.98
C ALA A 243 29.22 -3.16 6.66
N SER A 244 30.54 -3.41 6.64
CA SER A 244 31.41 -3.10 5.49
C SER A 244 31.04 -3.81 4.18
N ASN A 245 30.20 -4.84 4.22
CA ASN A 245 29.69 -5.53 3.02
C ASN A 245 28.26 -5.13 2.64
N THR A 246 27.58 -4.32 3.46
CA THR A 246 26.17 -3.94 3.26
C THR A 246 26.07 -2.54 2.67
N THR A 247 25.32 -2.40 1.59
CA THR A 247 24.89 -1.10 1.07
C THR A 247 23.63 -0.68 1.77
N VAL A 248 23.60 0.54 2.30
CA VAL A 248 22.47 1.13 3.01
C VAL A 248 21.89 2.27 2.20
N GLY A 249 20.55 2.41 2.20
CA GLY A 249 19.83 3.51 1.61
C GLY A 249 19.25 4.45 2.68
N ILE A 250 19.05 5.70 2.31
CA ILE A 250 18.25 6.67 3.05
C ILE A 250 17.25 7.26 2.07
N ILE A 251 15.98 7.28 2.42
CA ILE A 251 14.98 8.04 1.67
C ILE A 251 15.05 9.48 2.14
N THR A 252 15.24 10.38 1.20
CA THR A 252 15.40 11.81 1.45
C THR A 252 14.61 12.61 0.42
N TRP A 253 14.68 13.92 0.49
CA TRP A 253 14.32 14.81 -0.60
C TRP A 253 15.36 15.93 -0.75
N GLY A 254 15.38 16.53 -1.92
CA GLY A 254 16.22 17.69 -2.20
C GLY A 254 17.71 17.39 -2.42
N ASP A 255 18.52 18.44 -2.35
CA ASP A 255 19.96 18.40 -2.64
C ASP A 255 20.76 17.90 -1.43
N MET A 256 21.57 16.86 -1.62
CA MET A 256 22.38 16.21 -0.57
C MET A 256 23.81 16.77 -0.45
N THR A 257 24.13 17.85 -1.14
CA THR A 257 25.51 18.38 -1.20
C THR A 257 26.03 18.76 0.18
N GLN A 258 25.25 19.47 0.99
CA GLN A 258 25.65 19.89 2.34
C GLN A 258 25.68 18.70 3.29
N THR A 259 24.69 17.84 3.25
CA THR A 259 24.60 16.59 4.05
C THR A 259 25.84 15.71 3.85
N ILE A 260 26.25 15.47 2.60
CA ILE A 260 27.46 14.67 2.29
C ILE A 260 28.74 15.35 2.81
N LYS A 261 28.81 16.67 2.76
CA LYS A 261 29.95 17.43 3.31
C LYS A 261 30.01 17.34 4.84
N ASP A 262 28.85 17.39 5.50
CA ASP A 262 28.73 17.27 6.95
C ASP A 262 29.09 15.86 7.42
N LEU A 263 28.63 14.82 6.70
CA LEU A 263 29.03 13.43 6.92
C LEU A 263 30.56 13.26 6.80
N GLY A 264 31.20 13.90 5.80
CA GLY A 264 32.65 13.89 5.65
C GLY A 264 33.38 14.58 6.79
N THR A 265 32.81 15.65 7.34
CA THR A 265 33.33 16.35 8.51
C THR A 265 33.18 15.48 9.77
N PHE A 266 32.01 14.87 9.94
CA PHE A 266 31.73 13.96 11.06
C PHE A 266 32.70 12.77 11.08
N THR A 267 32.78 12.02 9.98
CA THR A 267 33.65 10.83 9.91
C THR A 267 35.11 11.16 10.19
N LYS A 268 35.61 12.31 9.70
CA LYS A 268 36.94 12.79 10.00
C LYS A 268 37.13 13.10 11.50
N ASN A 269 36.18 13.79 12.13
CA ASN A 269 36.24 14.16 13.54
C ASN A 269 36.14 12.91 14.44
N ALA A 270 35.32 11.93 14.06
CA ALA A 270 35.11 10.68 14.76
C ALA A 270 36.22 9.63 14.52
N GLY A 271 37.15 9.89 13.60
CA GLY A 271 38.19 8.92 13.24
C GLY A 271 37.67 7.71 12.47
N LEU A 272 36.53 7.82 11.82
CA LEU A 272 35.93 6.81 11.00
C LEU A 272 36.45 6.87 9.55
N ALA A 273 36.34 5.75 8.82
CA ALA A 273 36.68 5.73 7.41
C ALA A 273 35.73 6.63 6.59
N THR A 274 36.24 7.20 5.50
CA THR A 274 35.40 7.92 4.54
C THR A 274 34.38 6.98 3.90
N VAL A 275 33.13 7.42 3.86
CA VAL A 275 32.02 6.64 3.31
C VAL A 275 31.90 6.90 1.80
N ASN A 276 31.70 5.84 1.04
CA ASN A 276 31.32 5.95 -0.37
C ASN A 276 29.82 6.31 -0.45
N THR A 277 29.52 7.52 -0.94
CA THR A 277 28.14 8.03 -1.05
C THR A 277 27.67 8.15 -2.48
N ALA A 278 26.36 8.07 -2.70
CA ALA A 278 25.71 8.39 -3.96
C ALA A 278 24.36 9.06 -3.70
N THR A 279 23.97 10.01 -4.55
CA THR A 279 22.60 10.54 -4.57
C THR A 279 21.89 10.03 -5.83
N VAL A 280 20.71 9.46 -5.65
CA VAL A 280 19.89 8.89 -6.72
C VAL A 280 18.53 9.58 -6.67
N ALA A 281 18.18 10.30 -7.73
CA ALA A 281 16.89 10.96 -7.82
C ALA A 281 15.74 9.94 -7.96
N GLY A 282 14.70 10.07 -7.17
CA GLY A 282 13.50 9.24 -7.20
C GLY A 282 12.67 9.40 -8.48
N GLY A 283 12.76 10.54 -9.12
CA GLY A 283 11.98 10.89 -10.31
C GLY A 283 12.73 11.79 -11.29
N SER A 284 12.00 12.49 -12.14
CA SER A 284 12.51 13.51 -13.04
C SER A 284 12.13 14.88 -12.53
N GLY A 285 13.11 15.72 -12.27
CA GLY A 285 12.91 17.08 -11.77
C GLY A 285 14.16 17.61 -11.11
N THR A 286 13.99 18.63 -10.30
CA THR A 286 15.08 19.30 -9.57
C THR A 286 15.12 18.81 -8.13
N LEU A 287 16.32 18.64 -7.61
CA LEU A 287 16.62 18.44 -6.20
C LEU A 287 17.10 19.79 -5.65
N ALA A 288 16.21 20.53 -4.98
CA ALA A 288 16.54 21.80 -4.39
C ALA A 288 16.90 21.65 -2.90
N ASN A 289 17.76 22.53 -2.39
CA ASN A 289 17.98 22.62 -0.95
C ASN A 289 16.80 23.38 -0.34
N ASP A 290 16.10 22.76 0.59
CA ASP A 290 14.93 23.29 1.32
C ASP A 290 15.18 23.48 2.83
N GLY A 291 16.38 23.17 3.31
CA GLY A 291 16.78 23.40 4.69
C GLY A 291 16.72 22.19 5.63
N ASP A 292 16.28 21.03 5.14
CA ASP A 292 16.17 19.79 5.95
C ASP A 292 17.50 19.01 6.08
N ASP A 293 18.64 19.63 5.75
CA ASP A 293 19.98 19.04 5.88
C ASP A 293 20.27 18.47 7.28
N GLY A 294 19.62 19.02 8.32
CA GLY A 294 19.75 18.54 9.70
C GLY A 294 19.25 17.11 9.87
N GLU A 295 18.12 16.79 9.26
CA GLU A 295 17.52 15.45 9.23
C GLU A 295 18.43 14.44 8.55
N TRP A 296 18.84 14.74 7.33
CA TRP A 296 19.68 13.82 6.56
C TRP A 296 21.09 13.67 7.11
N ALA A 297 21.57 14.70 7.83
CA ALA A 297 22.83 14.65 8.57
C ALA A 297 22.70 13.71 9.78
N LEU A 298 21.59 13.77 10.52
CA LEU A 298 21.27 12.87 11.63
C LEU A 298 21.29 11.41 11.12
N ASP A 299 20.46 11.10 10.15
CA ASP A 299 20.34 9.77 9.57
C ASP A 299 21.69 9.19 9.14
N SER A 300 22.42 9.94 8.32
CA SER A 300 23.66 9.46 7.72
C SER A 300 24.77 9.22 8.73
N GLN A 301 24.90 10.11 9.74
CA GLN A 301 25.95 10.03 10.74
C GLN A 301 25.69 8.90 11.74
N ASP A 302 24.44 8.73 12.18
CA ASP A 302 24.08 7.63 13.08
C ASP A 302 24.18 6.27 12.40
N ILE A 303 23.69 6.11 11.17
CA ILE A 303 23.87 4.87 10.40
C ILE A 303 25.36 4.51 10.30
N VAL A 304 26.20 5.46 9.90
CA VAL A 304 27.63 5.17 9.69
C VAL A 304 28.35 4.85 10.99
N ALA A 305 28.02 5.54 12.07
CA ALA A 305 28.62 5.32 13.37
C ALA A 305 28.18 3.98 13.98
N VAL A 306 26.86 3.73 14.00
CA VAL A 306 26.31 2.50 14.59
C VAL A 306 26.72 1.27 13.77
N SER A 307 26.70 1.36 12.45
CA SER A 307 27.14 0.27 11.57
C SER A 307 28.65 0.00 11.63
N GLY A 308 29.45 0.95 12.12
CA GLY A 308 30.92 0.89 12.06
C GLY A 308 31.48 1.07 10.65
N GLY A 309 30.68 1.62 9.75
CA GLY A 309 30.95 1.83 8.33
C GLY A 309 30.20 0.85 7.43
N VAL A 310 29.74 1.36 6.29
CA VAL A 310 28.95 0.65 5.29
C VAL A 310 29.74 0.50 3.99
N LYS A 311 29.37 -0.44 3.13
CA LYS A 311 29.95 -0.61 1.79
C LYS A 311 29.69 0.64 0.94
N GLN A 312 28.48 1.15 1.00
CA GLN A 312 28.04 2.36 0.33
C GLN A 312 26.80 2.92 1.03
N LEU A 313 26.66 4.24 1.08
CA LEU A 313 25.46 4.93 1.54
C LEU A 313 24.81 5.63 0.34
N ILE A 314 23.54 5.33 0.07
CA ILE A 314 22.80 5.88 -1.08
C ILE A 314 21.65 6.74 -0.54
N PHE A 315 21.63 8.03 -0.93
CA PHE A 315 20.49 8.91 -0.70
C PHE A 315 19.54 8.79 -1.89
N TYR A 316 18.37 8.20 -1.67
CA TYR A 316 17.29 8.14 -2.66
C TYR A 316 16.42 9.38 -2.48
N ALA A 317 16.75 10.43 -3.22
CA ALA A 317 16.17 11.74 -3.03
C ALA A 317 14.90 11.94 -3.86
N ALA A 318 13.78 12.19 -3.21
CA ALA A 318 12.55 12.62 -3.86
C ALA A 318 12.72 14.01 -4.48
N ILE A 319 12.07 14.22 -5.61
CA ILE A 319 12.06 15.51 -6.29
C ILE A 319 11.22 16.49 -5.48
N ASN A 320 11.78 17.64 -5.15
CA ASN A 320 11.12 18.68 -4.36
C ASN A 320 10.98 20.04 -5.07
N GLY A 321 11.23 20.09 -6.38
CA GLY A 321 11.09 21.30 -7.18
C GLY A 321 12.27 22.26 -7.06
N ASP A 322 11.99 23.57 -7.03
CA ASP A 322 12.98 24.59 -6.77
C ASP A 322 12.82 25.20 -5.36
N SER A 323 13.84 25.92 -4.89
CA SER A 323 13.87 26.51 -3.54
C SER A 323 12.81 27.61 -3.29
N GLN A 324 12.09 28.04 -4.32
CA GLN A 324 11.07 29.09 -4.24
C GLN A 324 9.64 28.54 -4.25
N ASP A 325 9.45 27.35 -4.83
CA ASP A 325 8.13 26.72 -4.94
C ASP A 325 8.33 25.19 -4.72
N SER A 326 8.36 24.77 -3.46
CA SER A 326 8.51 23.36 -3.10
C SER A 326 7.38 22.55 -3.73
N GLN A 327 7.77 21.58 -4.56
CA GLN A 327 6.87 20.69 -5.26
C GLN A 327 6.90 19.28 -4.64
N LEU A 328 7.38 19.17 -3.41
CA LEU A 328 7.34 17.91 -2.66
C LEU A 328 5.88 17.47 -2.50
N THR A 329 5.59 16.25 -2.89
CA THR A 329 4.27 15.61 -2.74
C THR A 329 4.47 14.15 -2.37
N ASP A 330 3.42 13.50 -1.87
CA ASP A 330 3.40 12.05 -1.61
C ASP A 330 3.85 11.27 -2.86
N ALA A 331 3.41 11.71 -4.03
CA ALA A 331 3.80 11.10 -5.31
C ALA A 331 5.32 11.06 -5.49
N SER A 332 6.05 12.13 -5.12
CA SER A 332 7.50 12.18 -5.25
C SER A 332 8.23 11.30 -4.22
N ILE A 333 7.66 11.14 -3.03
CA ILE A 333 8.19 10.25 -2.00
C ILE A 333 7.97 8.78 -2.39
N THR A 334 6.75 8.41 -2.79
CA THR A 334 6.45 7.06 -3.32
C THR A 334 7.36 6.68 -4.49
N ALA A 335 7.67 7.65 -5.38
CA ALA A 335 8.62 7.44 -6.48
C ALA A 335 10.05 7.16 -5.97
N ALA A 336 10.49 7.80 -4.88
CA ALA A 336 11.79 7.54 -4.25
C ALA A 336 11.83 6.15 -3.59
N TYR A 337 10.79 5.73 -2.87
CA TYR A 337 10.66 4.35 -2.37
C TYR A 337 10.76 3.34 -3.52
N ASN A 338 9.98 3.57 -4.56
CA ASN A 338 9.96 2.67 -5.72
C ASN A 338 11.30 2.62 -6.45
N LYS A 339 12.04 3.73 -6.48
CA LYS A 339 13.40 3.78 -7.05
C LYS A 339 14.37 2.93 -6.23
N ALA A 340 14.37 3.04 -4.92
CA ALA A 340 15.22 2.23 -4.02
C ALA A 340 14.94 0.73 -4.18
N VAL A 341 13.66 0.37 -4.33
CA VAL A 341 13.22 -1.02 -4.48
C VAL A 341 13.57 -1.58 -5.87
N THR A 342 13.35 -0.80 -6.93
CA THR A 342 13.65 -1.25 -8.30
C THR A 342 15.14 -1.35 -8.59
N ASP A 343 15.97 -0.51 -7.98
CA ASP A 343 17.43 -0.62 -8.06
C ASP A 343 17.95 -1.86 -7.33
N ASN A 344 17.32 -2.24 -6.24
CA ASN A 344 17.67 -3.41 -5.41
C ASN A 344 19.16 -3.46 -5.03
N VAL A 345 19.77 -2.31 -4.77
CA VAL A 345 21.19 -2.17 -4.40
C VAL A 345 21.34 -2.06 -2.88
N ALA A 346 20.57 -1.17 -2.25
CA ALA A 346 20.52 -1.06 -0.80
C ALA A 346 19.76 -2.25 -0.20
N LYS A 347 20.29 -2.83 0.89
CA LYS A 347 19.66 -3.96 1.59
C LYS A 347 18.87 -3.50 2.81
N VAL A 348 19.33 -2.46 3.48
CA VAL A 348 18.64 -1.82 4.59
C VAL A 348 18.42 -0.36 4.22
N ILE A 349 17.23 0.14 4.40
CA ILE A 349 16.83 1.47 3.93
C ILE A 349 16.15 2.21 5.09
N ASN A 350 16.65 3.39 5.41
CA ASN A 350 16.10 4.27 6.43
C ASN A 350 15.00 5.19 5.87
N VAL A 351 13.96 5.39 6.66
CA VAL A 351 12.88 6.34 6.40
C VAL A 351 12.59 7.12 7.69
N SER A 352 13.05 8.36 7.74
CA SER A 352 12.86 9.27 8.88
C SER A 352 11.83 10.34 8.56
N LEU A 353 10.75 9.93 7.93
CA LEU A 353 9.64 10.80 7.55
C LEU A 353 8.31 10.06 7.65
N GLY A 354 7.23 10.82 7.75
CA GLY A 354 5.90 10.26 7.79
C GLY A 354 4.82 11.33 7.71
N GLU A 355 3.58 10.87 7.63
CA GLU A 355 2.38 11.69 7.57
C GLU A 355 1.24 11.05 8.37
N ASP A 356 0.10 11.74 8.47
CA ASP A 356 -1.11 11.16 9.06
C ASP A 356 -1.64 9.98 8.24
N GLU A 357 -1.88 8.84 8.90
CA GLU A 357 -2.38 7.62 8.26
C GLU A 357 -3.71 7.85 7.50
N THR A 358 -4.61 8.69 8.05
CA THR A 358 -5.90 8.98 7.41
C THR A 358 -5.71 9.77 6.12
N ALA A 359 -4.80 10.73 6.11
CA ALA A 359 -4.48 11.50 4.91
C ALA A 359 -3.86 10.61 3.83
N ALA A 360 -2.88 9.77 4.20
CA ALA A 360 -2.23 8.83 3.30
C ALA A 360 -3.20 7.78 2.72
N ASN A 361 -4.10 7.24 3.56
CA ASN A 361 -5.12 6.30 3.09
C ASN A 361 -6.07 6.96 2.08
N ASN A 362 -6.52 8.18 2.35
CA ASN A 362 -7.46 8.89 1.49
C ASN A 362 -6.82 9.40 0.19
N SER A 363 -5.56 9.78 0.20
CA SER A 363 -4.81 10.13 -1.03
C SER A 363 -4.52 8.90 -1.90
N GLY A 364 -4.56 7.70 -1.31
CA GLY A 364 -4.17 6.43 -1.94
C GLY A 364 -2.67 6.13 -1.80
N THR A 365 -1.91 6.97 -1.09
CA THR A 365 -0.46 6.83 -0.87
C THR A 365 -0.16 5.57 -0.08
N GLN A 366 -0.85 5.32 1.05
CA GLN A 366 -0.66 4.12 1.87
C GLN A 366 -0.71 2.83 1.03
N ALA A 367 -1.76 2.66 0.22
CA ALA A 367 -1.88 1.48 -0.63
C ALA A 367 -0.85 1.40 -1.76
N ALA A 368 -0.32 2.54 -2.23
CA ALA A 368 0.73 2.57 -3.23
C ALA A 368 2.08 2.16 -2.63
N ASP A 369 2.41 2.67 -1.46
CA ASP A 369 3.64 2.40 -0.73
C ASP A 369 3.71 0.95 -0.25
N ASP A 370 2.61 0.39 0.25
CA ASP A 370 2.51 -1.02 0.64
C ASP A 370 2.90 -2.00 -0.48
N LYS A 371 2.53 -1.70 -1.71
CA LYS A 371 2.92 -2.53 -2.87
C LYS A 371 4.42 -2.45 -3.14
N VAL A 372 5.00 -1.27 -2.95
CA VAL A 372 6.44 -1.05 -3.08
C VAL A 372 7.19 -1.78 -1.97
N PHE A 373 6.73 -1.68 -0.73
CA PHE A 373 7.34 -2.39 0.42
C PHE A 373 7.15 -3.91 0.33
N ALA A 374 6.01 -4.39 -0.16
CA ALA A 374 5.83 -5.82 -0.43
C ALA A 374 6.84 -6.35 -1.46
N GLN A 375 7.17 -5.55 -2.48
CA GLN A 375 8.26 -5.89 -3.41
C GLN A 375 9.61 -5.88 -2.72
N ALA A 376 9.90 -4.91 -1.84
CA ALA A 376 11.15 -4.85 -1.07
C ALA A 376 11.35 -6.14 -0.26
N VAL A 377 10.33 -6.56 0.50
CA VAL A 377 10.35 -7.81 1.27
C VAL A 377 10.57 -9.02 0.36
N ALA A 378 9.88 -9.07 -0.77
CA ALA A 378 10.06 -10.17 -1.74
C ALA A 378 11.48 -10.24 -2.30
N GLN A 379 12.22 -9.12 -2.31
CA GLN A 379 13.60 -8.98 -2.80
C GLN A 379 14.67 -9.05 -1.70
N GLY A 380 14.25 -9.20 -0.44
CA GLY A 380 15.15 -9.24 0.71
C GLY A 380 15.76 -7.87 1.04
N GLN A 381 14.99 -6.81 0.88
CA GLN A 381 15.31 -5.47 1.36
C GLN A 381 14.47 -5.18 2.61
N THR A 382 15.03 -4.45 3.55
CA THR A 382 14.38 -4.04 4.79
C THR A 382 14.24 -2.53 4.81
N PHE A 383 13.02 -2.02 4.96
CA PHE A 383 12.76 -0.63 5.29
C PHE A 383 12.60 -0.49 6.80
N SER A 384 13.33 0.45 7.40
CA SER A 384 13.17 0.90 8.78
C SER A 384 12.51 2.26 8.77
N VAL A 385 11.43 2.43 9.49
CA VAL A 385 10.59 3.62 9.44
C VAL A 385 10.40 4.20 10.83
N ALA A 386 10.68 5.49 11.00
CA ALA A 386 10.39 6.24 12.21
C ALA A 386 8.87 6.24 12.49
N ALA A 387 8.47 5.91 13.73
CA ALA A 387 7.06 5.74 14.08
C ALA A 387 6.30 7.06 14.34
N GLY A 388 7.00 8.20 14.32
CA GLY A 388 6.43 9.52 14.51
C GLY A 388 6.76 10.15 15.87
N ASP A 389 6.60 11.48 15.95
CA ASP A 389 7.10 12.32 17.05
C ASP A 389 5.99 13.05 17.83
N ALA A 390 4.72 12.77 17.55
CA ALA A 390 3.58 13.42 18.19
C ALA A 390 2.77 12.47 19.10
N GLY A 391 3.41 11.43 19.62
CA GLY A 391 2.75 10.41 20.44
C GLY A 391 1.61 9.72 19.69
N VAL A 392 0.46 9.59 20.32
CA VAL A 392 -0.76 9.05 19.69
C VAL A 392 -1.53 10.07 18.85
N TYR A 393 -0.99 11.26 18.62
CA TYR A 393 -1.66 12.36 17.92
C TYR A 393 -0.98 12.72 16.60
N GLN A 394 -0.54 11.73 15.82
CA GLN A 394 0.18 11.97 14.57
C GLN A 394 -0.63 12.82 13.58
N TRP A 395 -1.95 12.69 13.56
CA TRP A 395 -2.86 13.52 12.76
C TRP A 395 -2.80 15.02 13.07
N SER A 396 -2.28 15.42 14.24
CA SER A 396 -2.10 16.82 14.63
C SER A 396 -0.68 17.33 14.39
N SER A 397 0.22 16.53 13.86
CA SER A 397 1.67 16.76 13.90
C SER A 397 2.18 17.71 12.82
N ASP A 398 1.39 18.07 11.82
CA ASP A 398 1.85 18.99 10.80
C ASP A 398 1.50 20.44 11.14
N PRO A 399 2.48 21.23 11.66
CA PRO A 399 2.24 22.63 11.99
C PRO A 399 2.11 23.53 10.77
N THR A 400 2.54 23.09 9.59
CA THR A 400 2.64 23.95 8.41
C THR A 400 1.46 23.76 7.45
N GLU A 401 0.91 22.57 7.35
CA GLU A 401 0.12 22.20 6.18
C GLU A 401 -1.35 21.91 6.45
N GLY A 402 -1.82 21.76 7.67
CA GLY A 402 -3.27 21.52 7.74
C GLY A 402 -3.88 21.25 9.09
N ALA A 403 -3.41 20.27 9.80
CA ALA A 403 -3.85 20.02 11.17
C ALA A 403 -3.53 21.24 12.03
N PRO A 404 -4.11 21.37 13.24
CA PRO A 404 -3.72 22.46 14.12
C PRO A 404 -2.21 22.58 14.30
N GLY A 405 -1.48 21.47 14.17
CA GLY A 405 -0.03 21.41 14.41
C GLY A 405 0.32 21.52 15.89
N TYR A 406 -0.70 21.63 16.74
CA TYR A 406 -0.55 21.79 18.18
C TYR A 406 -1.67 21.05 18.92
N ILE A 407 -1.40 20.72 20.18
CA ILE A 407 -2.37 20.12 21.11
C ILE A 407 -3.03 21.20 21.96
N ALA A 408 -2.23 22.20 22.38
CA ALA A 408 -2.70 23.29 23.21
C ALA A 408 -2.32 24.65 22.59
N ASN A 409 -3.17 25.66 22.80
CA ASN A 409 -2.88 27.03 22.41
C ASN A 409 -1.86 27.67 23.38
N SER A 410 -1.37 28.88 23.04
CA SER A 410 -0.40 29.64 23.83
C SER A 410 -0.89 30.02 25.24
N SER A 411 -2.16 29.79 25.56
CA SER A 411 -2.76 29.99 26.90
C SER A 411 -2.83 28.65 27.66
N GLY A 412 -2.34 27.56 27.12
CA GLY A 412 -2.40 26.23 27.73
C GLY A 412 -3.78 25.56 27.64
N THR A 413 -4.71 26.10 26.84
CA THR A 413 -6.01 25.48 26.60
C THR A 413 -5.84 24.36 25.57
N VAL A 414 -6.28 23.14 25.89
CA VAL A 414 -6.27 21.99 24.95
C VAL A 414 -7.27 22.27 23.83
N GLU A 415 -6.80 22.19 22.60
CA GLU A 415 -7.54 22.54 21.39
C GLU A 415 -7.98 21.32 20.55
N ILE A 416 -7.51 20.13 20.90
CA ILE A 416 -7.83 18.90 20.18
C ILE A 416 -8.57 17.89 21.05
N ASP A 417 -9.22 16.92 20.43
CA ASP A 417 -9.80 15.75 21.13
C ASP A 417 -8.68 14.77 21.50
N LEU A 418 -8.29 14.78 22.78
CA LEU A 418 -7.24 13.90 23.31
C LEU A 418 -7.61 12.41 23.27
N SER A 419 -8.87 12.05 23.07
CA SER A 419 -9.32 10.67 22.94
C SER A 419 -9.22 10.14 21.50
N HIS A 420 -8.96 11.00 20.52
CA HIS A 420 -8.77 10.63 19.13
C HIS A 420 -7.30 10.29 18.87
N TYR A 421 -7.01 9.02 18.62
CA TYR A 421 -5.65 8.53 18.37
C TYR A 421 -5.41 8.30 16.89
N GLY A 422 -4.18 8.52 16.43
CA GLY A 422 -3.71 8.28 15.08
C GLY A 422 -2.23 7.93 15.07
N VAL A 423 -1.83 7.18 14.09
CA VAL A 423 -0.46 6.70 13.87
C VAL A 423 0.13 7.27 12.59
N SER A 424 1.43 7.15 12.42
CA SER A 424 2.16 7.70 11.28
C SER A 424 2.29 6.68 10.15
N GLU A 425 2.03 7.11 8.92
CA GLU A 425 2.37 6.40 7.67
C GLU A 425 3.76 6.88 7.21
N PRO A 426 4.68 6.00 6.69
CA PRO A 426 4.47 4.60 6.32
C PRO A 426 4.83 3.56 7.40
N ALA A 427 4.96 3.96 8.67
CA ALA A 427 5.25 3.02 9.76
C ALA A 427 4.13 1.99 9.99
N THR A 428 2.91 2.27 9.52
CA THR A 428 1.76 1.35 9.59
C THR A 428 1.90 0.12 8.71
N SER A 429 2.71 0.19 7.66
CA SER A 429 2.88 -0.93 6.73
C SER A 429 3.36 -2.21 7.44
N PRO A 430 2.74 -3.37 7.19
CA PRO A 430 3.23 -4.64 7.72
C PRO A 430 4.53 -5.13 7.04
N ASN A 431 4.98 -4.43 6.01
CA ASN A 431 6.16 -4.75 5.19
C ASN A 431 7.40 -3.92 5.55
N VAL A 432 7.36 -3.20 6.68
CA VAL A 432 8.47 -2.41 7.21
C VAL A 432 8.78 -2.80 8.66
N VAL A 433 9.87 -2.25 9.21
CA VAL A 433 10.12 -2.23 10.66
C VAL A 433 9.75 -0.83 11.16
N ALA A 434 8.72 -0.75 11.99
CA ALA A 434 8.33 0.50 12.65
C ALA A 434 9.17 0.72 13.91
N VAL A 435 9.88 1.83 14.00
CA VAL A 435 10.83 2.11 15.08
C VAL A 435 10.34 3.28 15.93
N GLY A 436 10.00 2.99 17.18
CA GLY A 436 9.60 3.97 18.18
C GLY A 436 10.78 4.57 18.95
N GLY A 437 10.47 5.47 19.88
CA GLY A 437 11.45 6.24 20.63
C GLY A 437 11.47 5.95 22.12
N THR A 438 12.67 5.93 22.68
CA THR A 438 12.91 5.86 24.13
C THR A 438 13.65 7.10 24.63
N THR A 439 13.62 7.30 25.93
CA THR A 439 14.54 8.20 26.64
C THR A 439 15.60 7.33 27.30
N LEU A 440 16.83 7.47 26.82
CA LEU A 440 17.96 6.65 27.23
C LEU A 440 18.57 7.16 28.55
N SER A 441 18.99 6.25 29.41
CA SER A 441 19.80 6.52 30.60
C SER A 441 21.07 5.71 30.53
N THR A 442 22.22 6.35 30.82
CA THR A 442 23.53 5.71 30.80
C THR A 442 24.29 5.88 32.10
N THR A 443 25.16 4.92 32.42
CA THR A 443 26.21 5.11 33.42
C THR A 443 27.47 5.58 32.69
N GLY A 444 27.90 6.81 33.00
CA GLY A 444 28.88 7.50 32.13
C GLY A 444 28.25 7.86 30.80
N THR A 445 29.04 7.80 29.71
CA THR A 445 28.55 8.17 28.37
C THR A 445 28.27 6.97 27.46
N THR A 446 28.66 5.77 27.86
CA THR A 446 28.67 4.60 26.93
C THR A 446 28.18 3.30 27.52
N THR A 447 27.65 3.28 28.76
CA THR A 447 27.12 2.07 29.37
C THR A 447 25.60 2.22 29.57
N TRP A 448 24.84 1.36 28.94
CA TRP A 448 23.39 1.31 29.10
C TRP A 448 22.99 1.12 30.57
N ALA A 449 22.06 1.89 31.06
CA ALA A 449 21.54 1.80 32.44
C ALA A 449 20.03 1.64 32.50
N GLY A 450 19.31 1.95 31.44
CA GLY A 450 17.86 1.81 31.32
C GLY A 450 17.25 2.71 30.28
N GLU A 451 16.01 2.44 29.96
CA GLU A 451 15.20 3.24 29.04
C GLU A 451 13.77 3.39 29.55
N THR A 452 13.16 4.51 29.22
CA THR A 452 11.73 4.77 29.41
C THR A 452 11.10 5.20 28.09
N VAL A 453 9.80 5.16 27.97
CA VAL A 453 9.11 5.72 26.78
C VAL A 453 9.54 7.17 26.58
N TRP A 454 9.90 7.54 25.36
CA TRP A 454 10.14 8.94 25.03
C TRP A 454 8.85 9.74 25.09
N ASN A 455 8.83 10.72 25.98
CA ASN A 455 7.76 11.71 26.12
C ASN A 455 8.33 12.94 26.84
N GLU A 456 8.58 14.00 26.11
CA GLU A 456 9.09 15.27 26.66
C GLU A 456 7.94 16.21 27.04
N GLY A 457 6.69 15.81 26.82
CA GLY A 457 5.52 16.63 27.09
C GLY A 457 5.27 17.68 26.01
N LEU A 458 4.57 18.74 26.39
CA LEU A 458 4.26 19.83 25.47
C LEU A 458 5.44 20.79 25.36
N ALA A 459 5.78 21.16 24.12
CA ALA A 459 6.70 22.23 23.82
C ALA A 459 6.21 23.03 22.61
N ALA A 460 6.71 24.26 22.46
CA ALA A 460 6.32 25.16 21.38
C ALA A 460 6.53 24.53 19.99
N VAL A 461 5.58 24.74 19.10
CA VAL A 461 5.60 24.19 17.73
C VAL A 461 6.77 24.78 16.94
N ASP A 462 6.88 26.10 16.89
CA ASP A 462 7.96 26.81 16.21
C ASP A 462 8.32 28.10 16.95
N PRO A 463 9.10 28.01 18.04
CA PRO A 463 9.48 29.18 18.82
C PRO A 463 10.35 30.15 18.03
N ASN A 464 11.07 29.69 16.98
CA ASN A 464 11.93 30.55 16.18
C ASN A 464 11.14 31.53 15.30
N ASN A 465 9.92 31.11 14.89
CA ASN A 465 8.99 31.93 14.12
C ASN A 465 7.86 32.53 14.97
N GLY A 466 7.95 32.40 16.30
CA GLY A 466 6.99 32.98 17.24
C GLY A 466 5.68 32.21 17.40
N ASP A 467 5.59 31.00 16.91
CA ASP A 467 4.47 30.09 17.20
C ASP A 467 4.71 29.42 18.56
N ASN A 468 4.06 29.99 19.57
CA ASN A 468 4.11 29.51 20.96
C ASN A 468 2.96 28.55 21.31
N ASN A 469 2.20 28.09 20.31
CA ASN A 469 1.29 26.96 20.53
C ASN A 469 2.12 25.71 20.78
N GLU A 470 1.56 24.76 21.53
CA GLU A 470 2.31 23.62 22.04
C GLU A 470 1.86 22.32 21.37
N ARG A 471 2.82 21.54 20.93
CA ARG A 471 2.60 20.15 20.50
C ARG A 471 3.20 19.16 21.49
N LEU A 472 2.72 17.93 21.44
CA LEU A 472 3.36 16.82 22.16
C LEU A 472 4.62 16.39 21.38
N TRP A 473 5.72 16.21 22.10
CA TRP A 473 6.93 15.57 21.63
C TRP A 473 7.08 14.23 22.34
N ALA A 474 6.68 13.16 21.67
CA ALA A 474 6.67 11.81 22.21
C ALA A 474 6.71 10.77 21.07
N THR A 475 7.15 9.55 21.40
CA THR A 475 7.17 8.45 20.43
C THR A 475 5.81 8.16 19.85
N GLY A 476 5.74 8.04 18.52
CA GLY A 476 4.59 7.45 17.83
C GLY A 476 4.42 5.99 18.23
N GLY A 477 3.18 5.54 18.15
CA GLY A 477 2.80 4.16 18.43
C GLY A 477 1.31 4.05 18.72
N GLY A 478 0.75 2.90 18.48
CA GLY A 478 -0.68 2.65 18.62
C GLY A 478 -1.18 1.61 17.64
N VAL A 479 -2.45 1.73 17.27
CA VAL A 479 -3.17 0.78 16.41
C VAL A 479 -3.54 1.48 15.11
N SER A 480 -3.15 0.91 13.97
CA SER A 480 -3.55 1.41 12.66
C SER A 480 -5.07 1.38 12.50
N LEU A 481 -5.61 2.40 11.85
CA LEU A 481 -7.03 2.46 11.51
C LEU A 481 -7.37 1.59 10.29
N PHE A 482 -6.44 1.45 9.35
CA PHE A 482 -6.68 0.84 8.05
C PHE A 482 -5.96 -0.48 7.85
N GLU A 483 -4.69 -0.61 8.29
CA GLU A 483 -3.91 -1.81 8.07
C GLU A 483 -4.38 -2.99 8.92
N THR A 484 -4.49 -4.15 8.25
CA THR A 484 -4.84 -5.40 8.93
C THR A 484 -3.61 -5.99 9.61
N ALA A 485 -3.77 -6.48 10.83
CA ALA A 485 -2.70 -7.18 11.54
C ALA A 485 -2.20 -8.38 10.71
N PRO A 486 -0.90 -8.46 10.44
CA PRO A 486 -0.34 -9.62 9.77
C PRO A 486 -0.44 -10.87 10.69
N ALA A 487 -0.52 -12.04 10.07
CA ALA A 487 -0.73 -13.29 10.80
C ALA A 487 0.35 -13.57 11.87
N TRP A 488 1.58 -13.14 11.65
CA TRP A 488 2.65 -13.28 12.64
C TRP A 488 2.43 -12.38 13.86
N GLN A 489 1.86 -11.18 13.70
CA GLN A 489 1.53 -10.30 14.82
C GLN A 489 0.34 -10.84 15.62
N THR A 490 -0.74 -11.24 14.94
CA THR A 490 -1.91 -11.88 15.56
C THR A 490 -1.53 -13.16 16.32
N THR A 491 -0.58 -13.95 15.78
CA THR A 491 -0.08 -15.16 16.43
C THR A 491 0.69 -14.86 17.72
N ALA A 492 1.51 -13.82 17.72
CA ALA A 492 2.34 -13.44 18.86
C ALA A 492 1.56 -12.73 19.96
N LEU A 493 0.67 -11.82 19.59
CA LEU A 493 -0.02 -10.92 20.53
C LEU A 493 -1.44 -11.38 20.89
N GLY A 494 -2.01 -12.34 20.14
CA GLY A 494 -3.33 -12.88 20.39
C GLY A 494 -4.35 -12.57 19.31
N SER A 495 -5.39 -13.39 19.21
CA SER A 495 -6.42 -13.30 18.15
C SER A 495 -7.33 -12.06 18.25
N SER A 496 -7.26 -11.29 19.33
CA SER A 496 -7.95 -10.00 19.45
C SER A 496 -7.27 -8.88 18.66
N VAL A 497 -6.00 -9.04 18.30
CA VAL A 497 -5.25 -8.09 17.47
C VAL A 497 -5.66 -8.28 16.02
N THR A 498 -6.51 -7.39 15.53
CA THR A 498 -7.06 -7.43 14.17
C THR A 498 -6.50 -6.36 13.25
N LYS A 499 -5.88 -5.33 13.83
CA LYS A 499 -5.23 -4.23 13.15
C LYS A 499 -3.74 -4.23 13.46
N ARG A 500 -2.93 -3.69 12.53
CA ARG A 500 -1.50 -3.53 12.73
C ARG A 500 -1.24 -2.67 13.97
N GLU A 501 -0.48 -3.19 14.91
CA GLU A 501 0.01 -2.49 16.10
C GLU A 501 1.48 -2.13 15.93
N LEU A 502 1.85 -0.93 16.32
CA LEU A 502 3.21 -0.38 16.20
C LEU A 502 3.61 0.41 17.47
N PRO A 503 4.94 0.61 17.69
CA PRO A 503 6.07 0.20 16.87
C PRO A 503 6.42 -1.28 17.03
N ASP A 504 7.38 -1.78 16.24
CA ASP A 504 7.94 -3.13 16.41
C ASP A 504 9.04 -3.15 17.46
N ILE A 505 9.84 -2.08 17.52
CA ILE A 505 11.04 -1.94 18.35
C ILE A 505 11.27 -0.46 18.62
N ALA A 506 12.10 -0.09 19.59
CA ALA A 506 12.41 1.30 19.91
C ALA A 506 13.88 1.50 20.29
N PHE A 507 14.38 2.73 20.08
CA PHE A 507 15.69 3.16 20.49
C PHE A 507 15.65 4.60 20.98
N ASP A 508 16.81 5.15 21.43
CA ASP A 508 16.89 6.54 21.88
C ASP A 508 16.33 7.52 20.87
N ALA A 509 15.46 8.40 21.35
CA ALA A 509 14.79 9.44 20.57
C ALA A 509 14.64 10.77 21.33
N ALA A 510 14.86 10.77 22.64
CA ALA A 510 14.69 11.99 23.41
C ALA A 510 15.72 13.04 23.02
N SER A 511 15.30 14.29 22.86
CA SER A 511 16.21 15.37 22.51
C SER A 511 17.28 15.60 23.57
N SER A 512 16.96 15.32 24.84
CA SER A 512 17.89 15.46 25.99
C SER A 512 19.01 14.40 25.99
N THR A 513 18.80 13.25 25.39
CA THR A 513 19.79 12.16 25.28
C THR A 513 20.28 11.97 23.85
N GLY A 514 19.74 12.71 22.91
CA GLY A 514 19.89 12.56 21.48
C GLY A 514 21.30 12.72 20.93
N ALA A 515 21.43 12.54 19.63
CA ALA A 515 22.70 12.54 18.91
C ALA A 515 23.31 13.94 18.75
N ILE A 516 24.59 14.05 19.00
CA ILE A 516 25.39 15.28 18.81
C ILE A 516 26.11 15.17 17.46
N ILE A 517 25.61 15.87 16.45
CA ILE A 517 26.01 15.72 15.05
C ILE A 517 26.68 16.98 14.47
N VAL A 518 27.11 16.85 13.22
CA VAL A 518 27.49 17.96 12.35
C VAL A 518 26.33 18.24 11.40
N ALA A 519 25.73 19.40 11.49
CA ALA A 519 24.61 19.77 10.62
C ALA A 519 24.79 21.22 10.12
N ASN A 520 24.50 21.47 8.84
CA ASN A 520 24.64 22.77 8.19
C ASN A 520 26.05 23.40 8.38
N GLY A 521 27.08 22.57 8.34
CA GLY A 521 28.49 22.97 8.55
C GLY A 521 28.86 23.27 9.99
N GLN A 522 27.95 23.07 10.95
CA GLN A 522 28.18 23.35 12.38
C GLN A 522 28.28 22.04 13.16
N THR A 523 29.26 21.97 14.07
CA THR A 523 29.45 20.82 14.98
C THR A 523 28.70 21.05 16.30
N GLY A 524 28.36 19.94 16.98
CA GLY A 524 27.75 20.00 18.30
C GLY A 524 26.26 20.32 18.28
N GLN A 525 25.59 20.08 17.18
CA GLN A 525 24.14 20.20 17.09
C GLN A 525 23.49 18.94 17.65
N GLN A 526 22.57 19.08 18.61
CA GLN A 526 21.90 17.93 19.24
C GLN A 526 20.49 17.75 18.69
N TYR A 527 20.18 16.53 18.26
CA TYR A 527 18.91 16.13 17.69
C TYR A 527 18.37 14.88 18.38
N GLY A 528 17.05 14.80 18.50
CA GLY A 528 16.26 13.62 18.88
C GLY A 528 15.18 13.34 17.86
N GLY A 529 14.14 12.65 18.29
CA GLY A 529 13.02 12.20 17.45
C GLY A 529 13.14 10.71 17.10
N THR A 530 12.07 10.12 16.59
CA THR A 530 12.13 8.76 16.07
C THR A 530 13.02 8.65 14.82
N SER A 531 13.38 9.82 14.24
CA SER A 531 14.45 9.97 13.24
C SER A 531 15.85 9.66 13.75
N LEU A 532 16.09 9.62 15.06
CA LEU A 532 17.32 9.10 15.65
C LEU A 532 17.20 7.58 15.87
N ALA A 533 16.06 7.12 16.34
CA ALA A 533 15.81 5.72 16.66
C ALA A 533 15.90 4.81 15.42
N SER A 534 15.31 5.23 14.30
CA SER A 534 15.30 4.43 13.06
C SER A 534 16.71 4.21 12.49
N PRO A 535 17.58 5.21 12.31
CA PRO A 535 18.96 5.02 11.83
C PRO A 535 19.84 4.21 12.80
N ILE A 536 19.58 4.26 14.13
CA ILE A 536 20.25 3.36 15.07
C ILE A 536 19.91 1.90 14.71
N PHE A 537 18.63 1.57 14.53
CA PHE A 537 18.23 0.24 14.10
C PHE A 537 18.82 -0.14 12.74
N VAL A 538 18.82 0.78 11.76
CA VAL A 538 19.43 0.55 10.44
C VAL A 538 20.91 0.17 10.57
N GLY A 539 21.66 0.91 11.40
CA GLY A 539 23.06 0.60 11.67
C GLY A 539 23.27 -0.79 12.27
N ILE A 540 22.41 -1.18 13.23
CA ILE A 540 22.40 -2.52 13.85
C ILE A 540 22.08 -3.58 12.81
N TRP A 541 20.96 -3.41 12.08
CA TRP A 541 20.52 -4.41 11.10
C TRP A 541 21.48 -4.55 9.94
N ALA A 542 22.14 -3.47 9.52
CA ALA A 542 23.18 -3.53 8.50
C ALA A 542 24.40 -4.35 8.93
N ARG A 543 24.80 -4.32 10.23
CA ARG A 543 25.84 -5.22 10.77
C ARG A 543 25.41 -6.68 10.67
N ILE A 544 24.20 -6.99 11.13
CA ILE A 544 23.66 -8.34 11.13
C ILE A 544 23.51 -8.87 9.68
N GLU A 545 23.03 -8.06 8.75
CA GLU A 545 22.97 -8.41 7.32
C GLU A 545 24.37 -8.64 6.74
N SER A 546 25.34 -7.78 7.06
CA SER A 546 26.74 -7.94 6.60
C SER A 546 27.36 -9.25 7.09
N ALA A 547 27.14 -9.60 8.35
CA ALA A 547 27.60 -10.86 8.95
C ALA A 547 26.95 -12.10 8.29
N ASN A 548 25.72 -11.93 7.77
CA ASN A 548 24.94 -13.00 7.13
C ASN A 548 24.87 -12.88 5.60
N SER A 549 25.87 -12.24 4.97
CA SER A 549 26.00 -12.12 3.50
C SER A 549 24.81 -11.40 2.82
N ASN A 550 24.15 -10.50 3.54
CA ASN A 550 22.96 -9.74 3.08
C ASN A 550 21.79 -10.63 2.62
N SER A 551 21.50 -11.66 3.40
CA SER A 551 20.54 -12.71 3.03
C SER A 551 19.37 -12.88 4.01
N LEU A 552 19.21 -12.01 5.00
CA LEU A 552 18.18 -12.17 6.03
C LEU A 552 16.83 -11.54 5.65
N GLY A 553 16.84 -10.35 5.04
CA GLY A 553 15.61 -9.61 4.65
C GLY A 553 14.88 -9.02 5.85
N LEU A 554 13.54 -8.90 5.77
CA LEU A 554 12.72 -8.25 6.79
C LEU A 554 12.68 -9.06 8.10
N PRO A 555 13.10 -8.49 9.26
CA PRO A 555 13.19 -9.22 10.52
C PRO A 555 11.88 -9.36 11.30
N THR A 556 10.85 -8.54 11.03
CA THR A 556 9.64 -8.41 11.87
C THR A 556 8.96 -9.74 12.16
N GLN A 557 8.69 -10.57 11.14
CA GLN A 557 8.06 -11.87 11.34
C GLN A 557 8.84 -12.76 12.31
N ASN A 558 10.17 -12.73 12.24
CA ASN A 558 11.04 -13.51 13.12
C ASN A 558 11.10 -12.91 14.53
N MET A 559 11.11 -11.58 14.68
CA MET A 559 10.98 -10.90 15.96
C MET A 559 9.72 -11.37 16.69
N TYR A 560 8.56 -11.26 16.08
CA TYR A 560 7.29 -11.69 16.69
C TYR A 560 7.19 -13.21 16.90
N THR A 561 7.92 -14.02 16.14
CA THR A 561 7.93 -15.48 16.32
C THR A 561 8.77 -15.92 17.51
N TYR A 562 9.88 -15.25 17.79
CA TYR A 562 10.89 -15.74 18.71
C TYR A 562 11.08 -14.87 19.95
N PHE A 563 10.89 -13.56 19.94
CA PHE A 563 11.00 -12.70 21.12
C PHE A 563 10.06 -13.11 22.26
N PRO A 564 8.81 -13.54 22.01
CA PRO A 564 7.96 -14.09 23.10
C PRO A 564 8.51 -15.34 23.77
N LYS A 565 9.45 -16.04 23.13
CA LYS A 565 10.04 -17.29 23.62
C LYS A 565 11.39 -17.11 24.31
N ASP A 566 12.11 -16.08 23.94
CA ASP A 566 13.45 -15.76 24.42
C ASP A 566 13.71 -14.26 24.28
N ALA A 567 13.56 -13.52 25.33
CA ALA A 567 13.75 -12.06 25.37
C ALA A 567 15.20 -11.66 25.75
N THR A 568 16.17 -12.58 25.71
CA THR A 568 17.54 -12.31 26.22
C THR A 568 18.33 -11.28 25.42
N ALA A 569 17.91 -11.00 24.18
CA ALA A 569 18.49 -9.98 23.34
C ALA A 569 17.81 -8.60 23.47
N LEU A 570 16.80 -8.48 24.33
CA LEU A 570 15.97 -7.29 24.48
C LEU A 570 16.28 -6.52 25.75
N HIS A 571 16.15 -5.21 25.69
CA HIS A 571 15.94 -4.32 26.82
C HIS A 571 14.47 -3.92 26.83
N ASP A 572 13.66 -4.62 27.59
CA ASP A 572 12.22 -4.40 27.70
C ASP A 572 11.94 -3.07 28.41
N VAL A 573 11.17 -2.17 27.78
CA VAL A 573 10.83 -0.85 28.31
C VAL A 573 9.44 -0.94 28.97
N THR A 574 9.41 -0.81 30.27
CA THR A 574 8.20 -1.07 31.07
C THR A 574 7.65 0.18 31.78
N SER A 575 8.13 1.36 31.43
CA SER A 575 7.79 2.61 32.12
C SER A 575 7.63 3.77 31.14
N GLY A 576 6.58 4.53 31.32
CA GLY A 576 6.25 5.70 30.51
C GLY A 576 4.93 5.55 29.73
N ASN A 577 4.59 6.59 28.99
CA ASN A 577 3.35 6.73 28.23
C ASN A 577 3.61 7.63 27.00
N ASN A 578 2.97 7.39 25.88
CA ASN A 578 3.15 8.18 24.66
C ASN A 578 2.02 9.18 24.36
N GLY A 579 1.23 9.52 25.35
CA GLY A 579 0.14 10.49 25.21
C GLY A 579 0.27 11.67 26.15
N TYR A 580 -0.81 12.40 26.32
CA TYR A 580 -0.88 13.60 27.14
C TYR A 580 -2.08 13.55 28.10
N ASN A 581 -1.87 14.05 29.32
CA ASN A 581 -2.93 14.25 30.34
C ASN A 581 -3.71 12.98 30.71
N GLY A 582 -3.02 11.82 30.73
CA GLY A 582 -3.60 10.52 31.07
C GLY A 582 -4.21 9.74 29.89
N TYR A 583 -4.14 10.29 28.72
CA TYR A 583 -4.42 9.61 27.45
C TYR A 583 -3.17 8.93 26.89
N GLY A 584 -3.32 8.13 25.84
CA GLY A 584 -2.24 7.40 25.19
C GLY A 584 -2.05 5.98 25.72
N TYR A 585 -1.04 5.29 25.20
CA TYR A 585 -0.68 3.94 25.62
C TYR A 585 0.39 3.98 26.69
N ASN A 586 0.37 3.02 27.61
CA ASN A 586 1.41 2.86 28.63
C ASN A 586 2.35 1.73 28.24
N ALA A 587 3.62 1.87 28.57
CA ALA A 587 4.56 0.78 28.49
C ALA A 587 4.18 -0.37 29.45
N ALA A 588 4.47 -1.58 29.03
CA ALA A 588 4.17 -2.80 29.79
C ALA A 588 5.28 -3.85 29.54
N ALA A 589 5.30 -4.90 30.35
CA ALA A 589 6.24 -6.00 30.13
C ALA A 589 5.92 -6.77 28.84
N GLY A 590 6.92 -7.01 28.03
CA GLY A 590 6.79 -7.62 26.72
C GLY A 590 6.42 -6.60 25.64
N TYR A 591 5.61 -6.99 24.67
CA TYR A 591 5.16 -6.05 23.62
C TYR A 591 4.16 -5.03 24.15
N ASP A 592 4.35 -3.77 23.77
CA ASP A 592 3.37 -2.70 23.99
C ASP A 592 3.35 -1.69 22.82
N ASN A 593 2.30 -0.86 22.77
CA ASN A 593 2.08 0.11 21.69
C ASN A 593 2.84 1.45 21.88
N THR A 594 3.86 1.48 22.72
CA THR A 594 4.73 2.64 22.92
C THR A 594 6.15 2.39 22.43
N THR A 595 6.69 1.20 22.71
CA THR A 595 8.08 0.82 22.42
C THR A 595 8.23 -0.54 21.72
N GLY A 596 7.12 -1.17 21.34
CA GLY A 596 7.16 -2.50 20.73
C GLY A 596 7.76 -3.54 21.67
N TRP A 597 8.79 -4.25 21.21
CA TRP A 597 9.57 -5.19 22.00
C TRP A 597 10.70 -4.54 22.83
N GLY A 598 10.80 -3.19 22.85
CA GLY A 598 11.91 -2.48 23.48
C GLY A 598 13.14 -2.32 22.57
N SER A 599 14.33 -2.10 23.14
CA SER A 599 15.58 -1.96 22.40
C SER A 599 16.43 -3.26 22.40
N LEU A 600 17.51 -3.27 21.61
CA LEU A 600 18.34 -4.47 21.39
C LEU A 600 19.71 -4.33 22.07
N ASP A 601 20.18 -5.41 22.67
CA ASP A 601 21.60 -5.67 22.93
C ASP A 601 22.21 -6.28 21.65
N ILE A 602 23.06 -5.55 20.96
CA ILE A 602 23.53 -5.88 19.61
C ILE A 602 24.25 -7.23 19.56
N ALA A 603 25.17 -7.47 20.52
CA ALA A 603 25.95 -8.71 20.54
C ALA A 603 25.08 -9.93 20.83
N LYS A 604 24.12 -9.79 21.74
CA LYS A 604 23.15 -10.86 22.01
C LYS A 604 22.21 -11.07 20.83
N PHE A 605 21.80 -9.98 20.14
CA PHE A 605 20.94 -10.09 18.99
C PHE A 605 21.62 -10.78 17.79
N ASP A 606 22.92 -10.51 17.55
CA ASP A 606 23.70 -11.22 16.55
C ASP A 606 23.75 -12.74 16.84
N ALA A 607 24.05 -13.09 18.09
CA ALA A 607 24.02 -14.48 18.53
C ALA A 607 22.61 -15.11 18.43
N TYR A 608 21.58 -14.31 18.71
CA TYR A 608 20.18 -14.70 18.63
C TYR A 608 19.73 -14.98 17.19
N VAL A 609 20.10 -14.12 16.25
CA VAL A 609 19.86 -14.33 14.81
C VAL A 609 20.52 -15.63 14.34
N THR A 610 21.76 -15.86 14.73
CA THR A 610 22.47 -17.12 14.44
C THR A 610 21.73 -18.33 15.02
N LYS A 611 21.21 -18.23 16.25
CA LYS A 611 20.54 -19.34 16.96
C LYS A 611 19.18 -19.70 16.36
N TYR A 612 18.38 -18.71 16.03
CA TYR A 612 16.98 -18.91 15.68
C TYR A 612 16.65 -18.71 14.19
N TRP A 613 17.39 -17.84 13.51
CA TRP A 613 17.14 -17.49 12.11
C TRP A 613 18.19 -18.07 11.16
N GLY A 614 19.25 -18.67 11.69
CA GLY A 614 20.26 -19.37 10.88
C GLY A 614 19.61 -20.54 10.17
N GLY A 615 19.12 -20.34 8.95
CA GLY A 615 18.88 -21.42 8.01
C GLY A 615 20.18 -22.11 7.69
N SER A 616 20.15 -23.40 7.39
CA SER A 616 21.35 -24.13 6.98
C SER A 616 22.09 -23.35 5.91
N SER A 617 23.21 -22.72 6.28
CA SER A 617 24.13 -22.11 5.35
C SER A 617 24.84 -23.22 4.57
N SER A 618 24.19 -23.74 3.56
CA SER A 618 24.92 -24.35 2.47
C SER A 618 25.54 -23.23 1.66
N GLY A 619 26.73 -22.80 2.10
CA GLY A 619 27.53 -21.85 1.38
C GLY A 619 27.74 -22.30 -0.04
N GLY A 620 27.53 -21.39 -0.96
CA GLY A 620 27.81 -21.60 -2.35
C GLY A 620 27.81 -20.27 -3.05
N GLY A 621 28.97 -19.59 -3.03
CA GLY A 621 29.23 -18.57 -4.04
C GLY A 621 29.19 -19.24 -5.41
N GLY A 622 28.25 -18.84 -6.23
CA GLY A 622 28.13 -19.35 -7.59
C GLY A 622 27.01 -18.60 -8.30
N THR A 623 27.39 -17.77 -9.23
CA THR A 623 26.56 -17.08 -10.22
C THR A 623 25.72 -18.07 -11.02
N THR A 624 24.56 -18.44 -10.50
CA THR A 624 23.41 -18.92 -11.27
C THR A 624 22.18 -18.63 -10.42
N PRO A 625 21.11 -17.98 -10.90
CA PRO A 625 19.87 -17.89 -10.17
C PRO A 625 19.42 -19.30 -9.82
N PRO A 626 18.96 -19.60 -8.59
CA PRO A 626 18.34 -20.88 -8.32
C PRO A 626 17.19 -21.05 -9.31
N ALA A 627 17.13 -22.19 -9.95
CA ALA A 627 16.00 -22.60 -10.77
C ALA A 627 14.73 -22.38 -9.92
N GLY A 628 13.78 -21.60 -10.41
CA GLY A 628 12.53 -21.32 -9.70
C GLY A 628 11.87 -22.65 -9.38
N ASN A 629 11.24 -22.78 -8.22
CA ASN A 629 10.40 -23.94 -7.98
C ASN A 629 9.28 -23.94 -9.04
N PRO A 630 8.95 -25.10 -9.61
CA PRO A 630 7.88 -25.17 -10.58
C PRO A 630 6.56 -24.75 -9.93
N VAL A 631 5.72 -24.05 -10.68
CA VAL A 631 4.38 -23.67 -10.24
C VAL A 631 3.38 -24.53 -11.01
N ALA A 632 2.73 -25.47 -10.32
CA ALA A 632 1.67 -26.27 -10.89
C ALA A 632 0.43 -25.41 -11.15
N ASN A 633 -0.06 -25.42 -12.38
CA ASN A 633 -1.30 -24.76 -12.75
C ASN A 633 -2.00 -25.50 -13.90
N PHE A 634 -3.34 -25.60 -13.83
CA PHE A 634 -4.13 -26.19 -14.87
C PHE A 634 -5.55 -25.62 -14.87
N SER A 635 -6.21 -25.76 -16.01
CA SER A 635 -7.65 -25.59 -16.20
C SER A 635 -8.24 -26.87 -16.75
N ASP A 636 -9.54 -27.07 -16.58
CA ASP A 636 -10.26 -28.21 -17.10
C ASP A 636 -11.47 -27.80 -17.97
N THR A 637 -11.86 -28.67 -18.84
CA THR A 637 -13.12 -28.60 -19.58
C THR A 637 -13.79 -29.97 -19.50
N VAL A 638 -15.07 -29.99 -19.12
CA VAL A 638 -15.82 -31.22 -18.90
C VAL A 638 -16.88 -31.40 -19.98
N SER A 639 -16.95 -32.60 -20.53
CA SER A 639 -18.02 -33.05 -21.44
C SER A 639 -18.50 -34.42 -21.01
N GLY A 640 -19.67 -34.47 -20.41
CA GLY A 640 -20.20 -35.71 -19.85
C GLY A 640 -19.35 -36.25 -18.71
N LEU A 641 -18.92 -37.47 -18.80
CA LEU A 641 -18.00 -38.11 -17.84
C LEU A 641 -16.51 -37.84 -18.15
N THR A 642 -16.20 -37.13 -19.24
CA THR A 642 -14.83 -36.90 -19.67
C THR A 642 -14.41 -35.48 -19.29
N ALA A 643 -13.28 -35.35 -18.59
CA ALA A 643 -12.60 -34.10 -18.31
C ALA A 643 -11.29 -34.02 -19.10
N SER A 644 -11.08 -32.92 -19.81
CA SER A 644 -9.82 -32.61 -20.49
C SER A 644 -9.08 -31.54 -19.73
N PHE A 645 -7.83 -31.77 -19.42
CA PHE A 645 -7.00 -30.90 -18.63
C PHE A 645 -5.98 -30.19 -19.52
N THR A 646 -5.90 -28.86 -19.38
CA THR A 646 -4.86 -28.03 -20.01
C THR A 646 -3.87 -27.59 -18.95
N ASN A 647 -2.65 -28.08 -19.04
CA ASN A 647 -1.58 -27.70 -18.16
C ASN A 647 -1.07 -26.31 -18.53
N SER A 648 -1.03 -25.42 -17.55
CA SER A 648 -0.45 -24.08 -17.62
C SER A 648 0.61 -23.86 -16.56
N SER A 649 1.24 -24.94 -16.08
CA SER A 649 2.34 -24.89 -15.12
C SER A 649 3.56 -24.19 -15.72
N THR A 650 4.26 -23.45 -14.90
CA THR A 650 5.45 -22.70 -15.27
C THR A 650 6.62 -23.05 -14.37
N ASP A 651 7.82 -22.90 -14.89
CA ASP A 651 9.05 -22.95 -14.13
C ASP A 651 9.91 -21.76 -14.55
N THR A 652 10.13 -20.83 -13.62
CA THR A 652 10.87 -19.59 -13.89
C THR A 652 12.35 -19.82 -13.62
N GLY A 653 13.11 -20.07 -14.67
CA GLY A 653 14.56 -20.31 -14.60
C GLY A 653 14.99 -21.77 -14.72
N GLY A 654 14.03 -22.69 -14.89
CA GLY A 654 14.23 -24.10 -15.15
C GLY A 654 13.32 -24.64 -16.26
N THR A 655 13.25 -25.96 -16.39
CA THR A 655 12.35 -26.66 -17.30
C THR A 655 11.59 -27.74 -16.52
N LEU A 656 10.30 -27.81 -16.73
CA LEU A 656 9.46 -28.90 -16.21
C LEU A 656 9.86 -30.22 -16.88
N THR A 657 10.23 -31.21 -16.08
CA THR A 657 10.72 -32.51 -16.56
C THR A 657 9.68 -33.60 -16.43
N SER A 658 8.73 -33.48 -15.51
CA SER A 658 7.67 -34.49 -15.36
C SER A 658 6.37 -33.91 -14.81
N TYR A 659 5.29 -34.63 -15.08
CA TYR A 659 3.93 -34.35 -14.64
C TYR A 659 3.35 -35.59 -13.99
N ALA A 660 2.66 -35.43 -12.87
CA ALA A 660 1.93 -36.53 -12.23
C ALA A 660 0.51 -36.05 -11.87
N TRP A 661 -0.47 -36.61 -12.57
CA TRP A 661 -1.88 -36.32 -12.31
C TRP A 661 -2.49 -37.43 -11.45
N ASN A 662 -3.26 -37.04 -10.48
CA ASN A 662 -4.19 -37.90 -9.75
C ASN A 662 -5.61 -37.37 -9.98
N PHE A 663 -6.48 -38.16 -10.59
CA PHE A 663 -7.81 -37.70 -10.94
C PHE A 663 -8.86 -37.84 -9.81
N GLY A 664 -8.44 -38.30 -8.63
CA GLY A 664 -9.33 -38.45 -7.47
C GLY A 664 -10.21 -39.69 -7.46
N ASP A 665 -10.08 -40.55 -8.49
CA ASP A 665 -10.78 -41.84 -8.61
C ASP A 665 -9.80 -43.05 -8.56
N SER A 666 -8.62 -42.84 -8.01
CA SER A 666 -7.49 -43.78 -7.92
C SER A 666 -6.75 -44.00 -9.24
N THR A 667 -7.10 -43.27 -10.30
CA THR A 667 -6.35 -43.32 -11.56
C THR A 667 -5.39 -42.13 -11.69
N THR A 668 -4.33 -42.30 -12.50
CA THR A 668 -3.26 -41.33 -12.64
C THR A 668 -2.83 -41.17 -14.09
N SER A 669 -2.11 -40.05 -14.38
CA SER A 669 -1.50 -39.84 -15.71
C SER A 669 -0.15 -39.10 -15.53
N THR A 670 0.75 -39.32 -16.49
CA THR A 670 2.04 -38.55 -16.59
C THR A 670 2.08 -37.64 -17.82
N SER A 671 0.99 -37.58 -18.57
CA SER A 671 0.89 -36.70 -19.74
C SER A 671 0.88 -35.24 -19.36
N ALA A 672 1.49 -34.37 -20.17
CA ALA A 672 1.54 -32.92 -19.86
C ALA A 672 0.11 -32.32 -19.77
N SER A 673 -0.81 -32.69 -20.64
CA SER A 673 -2.21 -32.25 -20.67
C SER A 673 -3.11 -33.45 -20.99
N PRO A 674 -3.53 -34.21 -19.96
CA PRO A 674 -4.32 -35.44 -20.18
C PRO A 674 -5.80 -35.15 -20.39
N SER A 675 -6.49 -36.14 -20.95
CA SER A 675 -7.94 -36.28 -20.85
C SER A 675 -8.24 -37.51 -20.04
N HIS A 676 -9.22 -37.44 -19.14
CA HIS A 676 -9.65 -38.56 -18.30
C HIS A 676 -11.16 -38.72 -18.34
N THR A 677 -11.61 -39.98 -18.42
CA THR A 677 -13.04 -40.34 -18.42
C THR A 677 -13.37 -41.09 -17.14
N TYR A 678 -14.18 -40.51 -16.32
CA TYR A 678 -14.65 -41.07 -15.05
C TYR A 678 -15.69 -42.14 -15.28
N THR A 679 -15.70 -43.18 -14.49
CA THR A 679 -16.66 -44.28 -14.57
C THR A 679 -18.04 -43.93 -13.98
N ALA A 680 -18.15 -42.90 -13.17
CA ALA A 680 -19.38 -42.44 -12.56
C ALA A 680 -19.43 -40.90 -12.52
N ALA A 681 -20.64 -40.35 -12.51
CA ALA A 681 -20.86 -38.95 -12.24
C ALA A 681 -20.50 -38.63 -10.78
N GLY A 682 -19.88 -37.50 -10.56
CA GLY A 682 -19.43 -37.10 -9.22
C GLY A 682 -18.49 -35.88 -9.26
N THR A 683 -18.13 -35.40 -8.09
CA THR A 683 -17.09 -34.38 -7.93
C THR A 683 -15.82 -35.07 -7.46
N TYR A 684 -14.76 -34.89 -8.19
CA TYR A 684 -13.47 -35.50 -7.96
C TYR A 684 -12.43 -34.40 -7.65
N THR A 685 -11.56 -34.64 -6.67
CA THR A 685 -10.43 -33.75 -6.41
C THR A 685 -9.27 -34.17 -7.30
N VAL A 686 -9.01 -33.40 -8.35
CA VAL A 686 -7.89 -33.63 -9.26
C VAL A 686 -6.68 -32.88 -8.79
N THR A 687 -5.52 -33.58 -8.74
CA THR A 687 -4.25 -32.99 -8.33
C THR A 687 -3.21 -33.16 -9.44
N LEU A 688 -2.59 -32.08 -9.88
CA LEU A 688 -1.40 -32.08 -10.72
C LEU A 688 -0.18 -31.80 -9.85
N THR A 689 0.82 -32.68 -9.91
CA THR A 689 2.17 -32.43 -9.38
C THR A 689 3.13 -32.30 -10.56
N VAL A 690 3.92 -31.23 -10.58
CA VAL A 690 4.96 -31.01 -11.58
C VAL A 690 6.32 -31.09 -10.93
N THR A 691 7.33 -31.58 -11.65
CA THR A 691 8.73 -31.68 -11.21
C THR A 691 9.62 -30.95 -12.22
N ASP A 692 10.57 -30.18 -11.77
CA ASP A 692 11.54 -29.48 -12.60
C ASP A 692 12.81 -30.27 -12.86
N SER A 693 13.75 -29.66 -13.57
CA SER A 693 15.07 -30.25 -13.88
C SER A 693 15.98 -30.40 -12.69
N THR A 694 15.66 -29.79 -11.55
CA THR A 694 16.42 -29.89 -10.28
C THR A 694 15.84 -30.94 -9.33
N GLY A 695 14.65 -31.49 -9.67
CA GLY A 695 13.91 -32.42 -8.82
C GLY A 695 12.97 -31.72 -7.84
N ALA A 696 12.83 -30.39 -7.88
CA ALA A 696 11.85 -29.67 -7.07
C ALA A 696 10.42 -29.92 -7.61
N THR A 697 9.45 -30.01 -6.70
CA THR A 697 8.05 -30.33 -7.05
C THR A 697 7.09 -29.28 -6.55
N ASN A 698 5.99 -29.09 -7.28
CA ASN A 698 4.85 -28.30 -6.82
C ASN A 698 3.55 -28.97 -7.24
N SER A 699 2.48 -28.78 -6.47
CA SER A 699 1.18 -29.41 -6.73
C SER A 699 0.04 -28.41 -6.66
N LYS A 700 -0.95 -28.60 -7.56
CA LYS A 700 -2.24 -27.89 -7.53
C LYS A 700 -3.37 -28.90 -7.51
N SER A 701 -4.37 -28.68 -6.65
CA SER A 701 -5.61 -29.43 -6.60
C SER A 701 -6.80 -28.55 -7.01
N ALA A 702 -7.76 -29.13 -7.73
CA ALA A 702 -9.03 -28.49 -8.07
C ALA A 702 -10.16 -29.52 -8.02
N SER A 703 -11.38 -29.07 -7.70
CA SER A 703 -12.58 -29.92 -7.76
C SER A 703 -13.15 -29.91 -9.17
N VAL A 704 -13.27 -31.09 -9.78
CA VAL A 704 -13.81 -31.29 -11.12
C VAL A 704 -15.11 -32.11 -11.00
N THR A 705 -16.21 -31.54 -11.48
CA THR A 705 -17.53 -32.23 -11.46
C THR A 705 -17.86 -32.75 -12.83
N VAL A 706 -18.05 -34.05 -12.93
CA VAL A 706 -18.46 -34.72 -14.15
C VAL A 706 -19.86 -35.31 -13.99
N SER A 707 -20.64 -35.30 -15.07
CA SER A 707 -22.00 -35.82 -15.09
C SER A 707 -22.20 -36.80 -16.25
N SER A 708 -22.97 -37.86 -16.05
CA SER A 708 -23.29 -38.79 -17.14
C SER A 708 -24.24 -38.12 -18.14
N SER A 709 -23.75 -37.77 -19.33
CA SER A 709 -24.63 -37.35 -20.42
C SER A 709 -25.21 -38.59 -21.11
N GLY A 710 -26.43 -38.94 -20.73
CA GLY A 710 -27.30 -39.78 -21.59
C GLY A 710 -27.88 -38.89 -22.68
N GLY A 711 -27.67 -39.21 -23.94
CA GLY A 711 -28.25 -38.49 -25.07
C GLY A 711 -29.78 -38.45 -25.03
N GLY A 712 -30.35 -37.27 -25.27
CA GLY A 712 -31.76 -37.11 -25.68
C GLY A 712 -32.69 -36.55 -24.61
N GLY A 713 -33.11 -35.29 -24.79
CA GLY A 713 -34.32 -34.69 -24.21
C GLY A 713 -34.09 -33.86 -22.96
N GLY A 714 -34.17 -32.54 -23.14
CA GLY A 714 -34.22 -31.46 -22.17
C GLY A 714 -34.39 -31.80 -20.69
N THR A 715 -33.33 -31.69 -19.92
CA THR A 715 -33.40 -31.41 -18.50
C THR A 715 -32.62 -30.13 -18.23
N SER A 716 -33.37 -29.11 -17.78
CA SER A 716 -32.87 -27.81 -17.40
C SER A 716 -31.70 -27.93 -16.43
N GLY A 717 -30.55 -27.34 -16.78
CA GLY A 717 -29.40 -27.27 -15.91
C GLY A 717 -29.65 -26.33 -14.74
N VAL A 718 -29.13 -26.69 -13.55
CA VAL A 718 -29.08 -25.77 -12.41
C VAL A 718 -27.67 -25.24 -12.30
N PHE A 719 -27.53 -23.91 -12.34
CA PHE A 719 -26.26 -23.18 -12.19
C PHE A 719 -26.31 -22.38 -10.92
N THR A 720 -25.31 -22.54 -10.05
CA THR A 720 -25.30 -21.92 -8.72
C THR A 720 -24.02 -21.15 -8.47
N ASN A 721 -24.15 -20.00 -7.81
CA ASN A 721 -23.03 -19.27 -7.22
C ASN A 721 -23.24 -19.18 -5.70
N SER A 722 -22.35 -19.83 -4.93
CA SER A 722 -22.37 -19.86 -3.48
C SER A 722 -21.31 -18.91 -2.85
N LYS A 723 -20.67 -18.08 -3.64
CA LYS A 723 -19.76 -17.06 -3.14
C LYS A 723 -20.56 -15.97 -2.45
N GLN A 724 -20.32 -15.78 -1.15
CA GLN A 724 -20.96 -14.73 -0.40
C GLN A 724 -20.45 -13.35 -0.86
N VAL A 725 -21.37 -12.37 -0.93
CA VAL A 725 -21.06 -10.99 -1.27
C VAL A 725 -21.76 -10.08 -0.27
N VAL A 726 -21.01 -9.22 0.42
CA VAL A 726 -21.53 -8.25 1.38
C VAL A 726 -22.33 -7.18 0.63
N ILE A 727 -23.50 -6.82 1.15
CA ILE A 727 -24.33 -5.70 0.69
C ILE A 727 -24.18 -4.62 1.76
N ASN A 728 -23.56 -3.52 1.40
CA ASN A 728 -23.43 -2.35 2.28
C ASN A 728 -24.56 -1.36 1.99
N ASP A 729 -24.88 -0.54 2.99
CA ASP A 729 -25.83 0.55 2.90
C ASP A 729 -25.57 1.44 1.66
N ASN A 730 -26.64 1.75 0.93
CA ASN A 730 -26.61 2.53 -0.33
C ASN A 730 -25.69 1.96 -1.43
N ALA A 731 -25.40 0.66 -1.41
CA ALA A 731 -24.48 0.04 -2.35
C ALA A 731 -25.19 -0.80 -3.41
N THR A 732 -24.50 -0.98 -4.52
CA THR A 732 -24.88 -1.93 -5.57
C THR A 732 -23.85 -3.03 -5.64
N ILE A 733 -24.29 -4.27 -5.47
CA ILE A 733 -23.43 -5.44 -5.69
C ILE A 733 -23.85 -6.22 -6.93
N THR A 734 -22.92 -6.95 -7.50
CA THR A 734 -23.18 -7.85 -8.65
C THR A 734 -22.49 -9.20 -8.44
N SER A 735 -23.24 -10.27 -8.57
CA SER A 735 -22.75 -11.67 -8.52
C SER A 735 -23.04 -12.35 -9.84
N SER A 736 -22.09 -13.12 -10.38
CA SER A 736 -22.16 -13.67 -11.73
C SER A 736 -22.22 -15.19 -11.74
N ILE A 737 -23.01 -15.76 -12.67
CA ILE A 737 -23.03 -17.20 -13.01
C ILE A 737 -22.71 -17.34 -14.50
N ALA A 738 -21.70 -18.14 -14.82
CA ALA A 738 -21.42 -18.52 -16.18
C ALA A 738 -22.28 -19.76 -16.55
N VAL A 739 -23.16 -19.59 -17.49
CA VAL A 739 -23.99 -20.67 -18.04
C VAL A 739 -23.37 -21.20 -19.32
N THR A 740 -23.13 -22.50 -19.37
CA THR A 740 -22.53 -23.18 -20.51
C THR A 740 -23.22 -24.52 -20.71
N GLY A 741 -23.28 -24.98 -21.95
CA GLY A 741 -23.85 -26.30 -22.28
C GLY A 741 -25.37 -26.28 -22.52
N GLU A 742 -26.05 -25.16 -22.34
CA GLU A 742 -27.46 -25.01 -22.75
C GLU A 742 -27.55 -24.74 -24.24
N SER A 743 -28.66 -25.13 -24.85
CA SER A 743 -28.87 -24.95 -26.29
C SER A 743 -29.93 -23.87 -26.56
N GLY A 744 -29.63 -22.95 -27.49
CA GLY A 744 -30.61 -21.94 -27.93
C GLY A 744 -30.84 -20.84 -26.92
N ASN A 745 -32.07 -20.38 -26.83
CA ASN A 745 -32.48 -19.34 -25.87
C ASN A 745 -32.89 -19.95 -24.53
N ALA A 746 -32.80 -19.13 -23.50
CA ALA A 746 -33.26 -19.47 -22.14
C ALA A 746 -34.80 -19.73 -22.14
N PRO A 747 -35.33 -20.50 -21.19
CA PRO A 747 -36.75 -20.81 -21.18
C PRO A 747 -37.62 -19.62 -20.79
N ALA A 748 -38.88 -19.67 -21.22
CA ALA A 748 -39.90 -18.71 -20.79
C ALA A 748 -40.23 -18.82 -19.28
N THR A 749 -39.71 -19.83 -18.61
CA THR A 749 -39.93 -20.15 -17.19
C THR A 749 -38.63 -20.31 -16.43
N LEU A 750 -37.58 -19.55 -16.80
CA LEU A 750 -36.31 -19.55 -16.10
C LEU A 750 -36.54 -19.27 -14.60
N LYS A 751 -36.03 -20.15 -13.74
CA LYS A 751 -36.11 -19.98 -12.29
C LYS A 751 -34.84 -19.30 -11.78
N VAL A 752 -35.03 -18.26 -10.98
CA VAL A 752 -33.95 -17.52 -10.32
C VAL A 752 -34.18 -17.63 -8.84
N HIS A 753 -33.29 -18.29 -8.12
CA HIS A 753 -33.34 -18.37 -6.66
C HIS A 753 -32.26 -17.53 -6.06
N ALA A 754 -32.55 -16.77 -4.97
CA ALA A 754 -31.55 -16.09 -4.18
C ALA A 754 -31.84 -16.18 -2.69
N SER A 755 -30.75 -16.32 -1.92
CA SER A 755 -30.77 -16.29 -0.46
C SER A 755 -29.94 -15.09 -0.01
N ILE A 756 -30.59 -14.11 0.62
CA ILE A 756 -29.99 -12.87 1.13
C ILE A 756 -30.35 -12.71 2.59
N THR A 757 -29.37 -12.50 3.43
CA THR A 757 -29.56 -12.04 4.81
C THR A 757 -29.37 -10.54 4.82
N HIS A 758 -30.34 -9.78 5.30
CA HIS A 758 -30.30 -8.33 5.37
C HIS A 758 -31.09 -7.83 6.56
N ASN A 759 -30.58 -6.80 7.26
CA ASN A 759 -31.31 -6.24 8.41
C ASN A 759 -32.56 -5.46 7.99
N TRP A 760 -32.60 -4.93 6.75
CA TRP A 760 -33.78 -4.27 6.16
C TRP A 760 -33.91 -4.61 4.67
N SER A 761 -34.38 -5.79 4.33
CA SER A 761 -34.48 -6.25 2.94
C SER A 761 -35.58 -5.55 2.13
N GLY A 762 -36.45 -4.74 2.77
CA GLY A 762 -37.47 -3.92 2.14
C GLY A 762 -36.88 -2.98 1.08
N ASP A 763 -35.72 -2.42 1.33
CA ASP A 763 -35.11 -1.39 0.49
C ASP A 763 -34.39 -1.93 -0.74
N LEU A 764 -34.20 -3.24 -0.79
CA LEU A 764 -33.45 -3.88 -1.86
C LEU A 764 -34.24 -3.93 -3.18
N THR A 765 -33.63 -3.44 -4.25
CA THR A 765 -33.97 -3.79 -5.62
C THR A 765 -33.09 -4.96 -6.07
N ILE A 766 -33.72 -6.01 -6.64
CA ILE A 766 -32.99 -7.18 -7.16
C ILE A 766 -33.30 -7.30 -8.64
N GLU A 767 -32.25 -7.36 -9.46
CA GLU A 767 -32.33 -7.48 -10.91
C GLU A 767 -31.55 -8.72 -11.41
N LEU A 768 -32.15 -9.47 -12.33
CA LEU A 768 -31.42 -10.43 -13.14
C LEU A 768 -30.98 -9.78 -14.44
N VAL A 769 -29.68 -9.82 -14.74
CA VAL A 769 -29.12 -9.30 -15.99
C VAL A 769 -28.63 -10.49 -16.84
N ALA A 770 -29.09 -10.55 -18.06
CA ALA A 770 -28.80 -11.58 -19.05
C ALA A 770 -27.45 -11.30 -19.77
N PRO A 771 -26.87 -12.30 -20.46
CA PRO A 771 -25.59 -12.16 -21.18
C PRO A 771 -25.55 -11.03 -22.23
N ASN A 772 -26.68 -10.68 -22.82
CA ASN A 772 -26.81 -9.61 -23.81
C ASN A 772 -27.12 -8.24 -23.19
N GLY A 773 -27.11 -8.15 -21.84
CA GLY A 773 -27.38 -6.90 -21.08
C GLY A 773 -28.87 -6.61 -20.84
N ALA A 774 -29.80 -7.43 -21.37
CA ALA A 774 -31.22 -7.32 -21.01
C ALA A 774 -31.41 -7.65 -19.53
N TYR A 775 -32.33 -6.99 -18.84
CA TYR A 775 -32.57 -7.26 -17.44
C TYR A 775 -34.06 -7.42 -17.09
N ALA A 776 -34.30 -8.08 -15.97
CA ALA A 776 -35.62 -8.24 -15.38
C ALA A 776 -35.53 -7.89 -13.90
N VAL A 777 -36.41 -7.01 -13.40
CA VAL A 777 -36.54 -6.71 -11.98
C VAL A 777 -37.26 -7.87 -11.30
N LEU A 778 -36.58 -8.48 -10.32
CA LEU A 778 -37.10 -9.62 -9.55
C LEU A 778 -37.82 -9.15 -8.29
N LYS A 779 -37.30 -8.06 -7.66
CA LYS A 779 -37.90 -7.41 -6.50
C LYS A 779 -37.73 -5.90 -6.63
N ASN A 780 -38.79 -5.16 -6.41
CA ASN A 780 -38.77 -3.73 -6.17
C ASN A 780 -38.69 -3.43 -4.67
N PRO A 781 -38.28 -2.25 -4.25
CA PRO A 781 -38.34 -1.83 -2.85
C PRO A 781 -39.77 -1.98 -2.31
N ASP A 782 -39.85 -2.48 -1.08
CA ASP A 782 -41.08 -2.68 -0.34
C ASP A 782 -40.81 -2.28 1.12
N TYR A 783 -40.93 -1.02 1.41
CA TYR A 783 -40.58 -0.37 2.70
C TYR A 783 -41.32 -0.91 3.94
N ASN A 784 -42.03 -2.01 3.81
CA ASN A 784 -42.73 -2.69 4.90
C ASN A 784 -42.15 -4.07 5.26
N ASN A 785 -41.02 -4.47 4.67
CA ASN A 785 -40.46 -5.80 4.86
C ASN A 785 -39.01 -5.77 5.38
N ASP A 786 -38.83 -6.24 6.60
CA ASP A 786 -37.56 -6.32 7.34
C ASP A 786 -36.97 -7.75 7.43
N GLY A 787 -37.48 -8.69 6.66
CA GLY A 787 -37.07 -10.11 6.69
C GLY A 787 -35.99 -10.46 5.69
N ASN A 788 -35.26 -11.57 5.95
CA ASN A 788 -34.34 -12.17 5.00
C ASN A 788 -35.07 -12.63 3.73
N ILE A 789 -34.39 -12.57 2.58
CA ILE A 789 -34.91 -13.07 1.31
C ILE A 789 -34.43 -14.50 1.09
N ASN A 790 -35.36 -15.41 0.86
CA ASN A 790 -35.09 -16.79 0.43
C ASN A 790 -36.18 -17.20 -0.57
N THR A 791 -36.05 -16.70 -1.81
CA THR A 791 -37.14 -16.67 -2.79
C THR A 791 -36.68 -17.16 -4.14
N THR A 792 -37.63 -17.81 -4.86
CA THR A 792 -37.45 -18.20 -6.25
C THR A 792 -38.43 -17.45 -7.14
N TRP A 793 -37.91 -16.68 -8.08
CA TRP A 793 -38.69 -15.96 -9.10
C TRP A 793 -38.74 -16.80 -10.42
N THR A 794 -39.76 -16.53 -11.24
CA THR A 794 -39.84 -17.06 -12.59
C THR A 794 -39.72 -15.90 -13.58
N VAL A 795 -38.78 -15.99 -14.49
CA VAL A 795 -38.51 -14.97 -15.51
C VAL A 795 -38.72 -15.53 -16.90
N ASN A 796 -39.42 -14.78 -17.76
CA ASN A 796 -39.49 -15.15 -19.16
C ASN A 796 -38.23 -14.63 -19.87
N ALA A 797 -37.31 -15.54 -20.13
CA ALA A 797 -36.03 -15.26 -20.79
C ALA A 797 -35.94 -15.82 -22.21
N SER A 798 -37.09 -16.17 -22.84
CA SER A 798 -37.14 -16.86 -24.15
C SER A 798 -36.56 -16.05 -25.33
N SER A 799 -36.31 -14.75 -25.14
CA SER A 799 -35.69 -13.88 -26.14
C SER A 799 -34.17 -13.75 -25.97
N VAL A 800 -33.58 -14.40 -24.96
CA VAL A 800 -32.17 -14.27 -24.60
C VAL A 800 -31.44 -15.58 -24.77
N THR A 801 -30.22 -15.55 -25.32
CA THR A 801 -29.36 -16.74 -25.42
C THR A 801 -29.08 -17.32 -24.03
N ALA A 802 -29.26 -18.65 -23.89
CA ALA A 802 -29.08 -19.32 -22.60
C ALA A 802 -27.62 -19.27 -22.09
N ASN A 803 -26.67 -19.58 -22.98
CA ASN A 803 -25.25 -19.57 -22.65
C ASN A 803 -24.68 -18.15 -22.54
N GLY A 804 -23.78 -17.97 -21.59
CA GLY A 804 -23.11 -16.72 -21.33
C GLY A 804 -23.11 -16.36 -19.85
N THR A 805 -22.66 -15.17 -19.52
CA THR A 805 -22.57 -14.70 -18.13
C THR A 805 -23.86 -13.99 -17.72
N TRP A 806 -24.61 -14.63 -16.84
CA TRP A 806 -25.76 -14.06 -16.16
C TRP A 806 -25.31 -13.39 -14.85
N LYS A 807 -25.98 -12.30 -14.46
CA LYS A 807 -25.63 -11.56 -13.24
C LYS A 807 -26.87 -11.32 -12.39
N LEU A 808 -26.75 -11.53 -11.08
CA LEU A 808 -27.70 -11.02 -10.10
C LEU A 808 -27.11 -9.71 -9.56
N LYS A 809 -27.89 -8.63 -9.74
CA LYS A 809 -27.56 -7.31 -9.23
C LYS A 809 -28.49 -7.00 -8.07
N VAL A 810 -27.93 -6.64 -6.93
CA VAL A 810 -28.67 -6.24 -5.74
C VAL A 810 -28.28 -4.79 -5.44
N ILE A 811 -29.29 -3.94 -5.32
CA ILE A 811 -29.14 -2.50 -5.10
C ILE A 811 -29.86 -2.19 -3.80
N ASP A 812 -29.14 -1.66 -2.86
CA ASP A 812 -29.65 -1.04 -1.66
C ASP A 812 -29.91 0.44 -1.94
N ASN A 813 -31.13 0.91 -1.73
CA ASN A 813 -31.57 2.23 -2.20
C ASN A 813 -32.13 3.13 -1.11
N ASP A 814 -31.88 2.87 0.18
CA ASP A 814 -32.44 3.75 1.21
C ASP A 814 -31.56 4.99 1.47
N PRO A 815 -32.02 6.22 1.14
CA PRO A 815 -31.30 7.44 1.46
C PRO A 815 -31.56 7.99 2.88
N TYR A 816 -32.39 7.32 3.70
CA TYR A 816 -32.91 7.88 4.96
C TYR A 816 -32.48 7.17 6.24
N TYR A 817 -32.07 5.89 6.18
CA TYR A 817 -31.57 5.13 7.32
C TYR A 817 -30.14 4.72 7.10
N TYR A 818 -29.23 5.20 7.96
CA TYR A 818 -27.81 4.85 7.91
C TYR A 818 -27.56 3.58 8.73
N GLY A 819 -26.87 2.62 8.12
CA GLY A 819 -26.35 1.44 8.80
C GLY A 819 -27.02 0.12 8.44
N ASP A 820 -27.70 0.06 7.30
CA ASP A 820 -28.26 -1.19 6.77
C ASP A 820 -27.18 -1.96 6.04
N TYR A 821 -27.13 -3.27 6.32
CA TYR A 821 -26.17 -4.16 5.70
C TYR A 821 -26.69 -5.58 5.60
N GLY A 822 -26.17 -6.33 4.66
CA GLY A 822 -26.55 -7.71 4.46
C GLY A 822 -25.51 -8.51 3.69
N THR A 823 -25.89 -9.72 3.33
CA THR A 823 -25.06 -10.62 2.56
C THR A 823 -25.91 -11.41 1.58
N LEU A 824 -25.55 -11.37 0.29
CA LEU A 824 -26.00 -12.34 -0.68
C LEU A 824 -25.27 -13.67 -0.38
N ASN A 825 -25.98 -14.64 0.19
CA ASN A 825 -25.41 -15.91 0.61
C ASN A 825 -25.15 -16.86 -0.59
N ASN A 826 -26.12 -16.96 -1.46
CA ASN A 826 -26.03 -17.73 -2.72
C ASN A 826 -27.17 -17.35 -3.65
N TRP A 827 -27.01 -17.71 -4.92
CA TRP A 827 -28.08 -17.65 -5.90
C TRP A 827 -27.91 -18.68 -7.01
N SER A 828 -28.99 -19.03 -7.69
CA SER A 828 -28.96 -20.03 -8.75
C SER A 828 -29.95 -19.72 -9.88
N LEU A 829 -29.64 -20.29 -11.06
CA LEU A 829 -30.49 -20.33 -12.24
C LEU A 829 -30.86 -21.77 -12.51
N THR A 830 -32.13 -22.04 -12.83
CA THR A 830 -32.61 -23.33 -13.33
C THR A 830 -33.26 -23.10 -14.68
N PHE A 831 -32.65 -23.69 -15.71
CA PHE A 831 -33.06 -23.61 -17.10
C PHE A 831 -34.09 -24.64 -17.45
#